data_5f140c01cad0896f49475d0ca629e948
#
_entry.id   5f140c01cad0896f49475d0ca629e948
#
_cell.length_a   1.000
_cell.length_b   1.000
_cell.length_c   1.000
_cell.angle_alpha   90.00
_cell.angle_beta   90.00
_cell.angle_gamma   90.00
#
_symmetry.space_group_name_H-M   'P 1'
#
loop_
_entity.id
_entity.type
_entity.pdbx_description
1 polymer ?
#
loop_
_entity_poly.entity_id
_entity_poly.type
_entity_poly.pdbx_seq_one_letter_code
_entity_poly.pdbx_strand_id
1 'polypeptide(L)'
;MQEYHIHNLDCPDCASKLERDLNKLDYVKKAQINFSTSKLFLDTSDFEKVKAFIKQNEPHLSLSFKETAEKPLSFTPLIMTIIVFLGAILILHFEPSPFIEKAMFFVLALVYLVSGKDVILGAFRGLRKGQFFDENALMLITTIAAFCVGAYEESVSIMVFYSAGEFLQKLAISRSKKSLKALVDVAPNLAYLKKGDALVSVAPEDLRVNDIVVVKVGEKVPVDGVVIKGESLLDERALSGESMPVNVSENSKVLGGSLNLKAVLEIKVEKMYKDSSIAKVVDLVQQATNEKSETEKFITKFSRYYTPSVLFIALMIAILPPLFSMGSFDEWIYRGLVALMVSCPCALVISVPLGYFGGVGAASRKGILMKGVHVLEVLTQAKSIAFDKTGTLTKGVFKVMDIVPQNGHSKEEVLHYASCSQLLSTHPIALSIQKACEEMLKDDKHQHDIKNYEEVSGMGVKAQCHTDLIIAGNEKMLDQFHIAHSPSPENGTIVHVAFNQTYIGYIVISDEIKDDAIECLRDLKAQGIENFCILSGDRKSATESIAQTLGCEYYASLLPEEKTSVFKTFKERYKALAIFVGDGINDAPTLASADVGIGMGKGSELSKQSADIVITNDSLSSLVKVLAIAKKTKSIIWQNILFALGIKAVFIVLGLMGVASLWEAVFGDVGVTLLALANSMRAMRA
;
A
#
# COMPACT_ATOMS: atom_id res chain seq x y z
N MET A 1 -13.10 9.05 15.69
CA MET A 1 -11.91 9.91 15.61
C MET A 1 -12.18 11.01 14.59
N GLN A 2 -11.86 12.25 14.88
CA GLN A 2 -11.93 13.36 13.93
C GLN A 2 -10.58 13.56 13.25
N GLU A 3 -10.60 14.01 12.00
CA GLU A 3 -9.41 14.25 11.19
C GLU A 3 -9.03 15.74 11.18
N TYR A 4 -7.74 16.02 11.38
CA TYR A 4 -7.16 17.37 11.35
C TYR A 4 -5.89 17.36 10.52
N HIS A 5 -5.60 18.46 9.83
CA HIS A 5 -4.33 18.64 9.13
C HIS A 5 -3.28 19.28 10.06
N ILE A 6 -2.08 18.68 10.11
CA ILE A 6 -0.92 19.24 10.81
C ILE A 6 -0.01 19.89 9.77
N HIS A 7 0.16 21.20 9.87
CA HIS A 7 1.08 21.93 9.00
C HIS A 7 2.49 21.97 9.60
N ASN A 8 3.49 22.00 8.73
CA ASN A 8 4.93 22.03 9.06
C ASN A 8 5.44 20.79 9.82
N LEU A 9 4.84 19.62 9.58
CA LEU A 9 5.29 18.35 10.16
C LEU A 9 6.42 17.78 9.28
N ASP A 10 7.67 18.11 9.58
CA ASP A 10 8.83 17.81 8.73
C ASP A 10 9.65 16.62 9.20
N CYS A 11 9.38 16.08 10.40
CA CYS A 11 10.20 15.07 11.03
C CYS A 11 9.34 13.86 11.49
N PRO A 12 9.64 12.62 11.07
CA PRO A 12 8.90 11.43 11.50
C PRO A 12 9.04 11.12 13.00
N ASP A 13 10.21 11.42 13.58
CA ASP A 13 10.42 11.22 15.03
C ASP A 13 9.63 12.24 15.84
N CYS A 14 9.56 13.48 15.37
CA CYS A 14 8.72 14.53 15.98
C CYS A 14 7.25 14.14 15.95
N ALA A 15 6.76 13.59 14.83
CA ALA A 15 5.40 13.05 14.72
C ALA A 15 5.15 11.94 15.74
N SER A 16 6.09 11.00 15.87
CA SER A 16 5.99 9.87 16.82
C SER A 16 6.10 10.30 18.27
N LYS A 17 6.90 11.33 18.58
CA LYS A 17 6.99 11.93 19.93
C LYS A 17 5.69 12.65 20.28
N LEU A 18 5.19 13.48 19.37
CA LEU A 18 3.93 14.21 19.56
C LEU A 18 2.74 13.26 19.76
N GLU A 19 2.64 12.20 18.96
CA GLU A 19 1.61 11.17 19.10
C GLU A 19 1.64 10.52 20.49
N ARG A 20 2.82 10.15 20.98
CA ARG A 20 2.99 9.56 22.32
C ARG A 20 2.62 10.55 23.44
N ASP A 21 2.98 11.82 23.29
CA ASP A 21 2.70 12.83 24.30
C ASP A 21 1.20 13.18 24.32
N LEU A 22 0.53 13.22 23.17
CA LEU A 22 -0.92 13.38 23.09
C LEU A 22 -1.67 12.20 23.75
N ASN A 23 -1.21 10.97 23.52
CA ASN A 23 -1.85 9.78 24.11
C ASN A 23 -1.62 9.63 25.63
N LYS A 24 -0.78 10.46 26.26
CA LYS A 24 -0.61 10.53 27.72
C LYS A 24 -1.58 11.50 28.42
N LEU A 25 -2.31 12.30 27.64
CA LEU A 25 -3.20 13.32 28.18
C LEU A 25 -4.54 12.70 28.56
N ASP A 26 -5.02 12.97 29.78
CA ASP A 26 -6.24 12.37 30.32
C ASP A 26 -7.51 12.69 29.52
N TYR A 27 -7.51 13.79 28.76
CA TYR A 27 -8.62 14.22 27.90
C TYR A 27 -8.50 13.71 26.46
N VAL A 28 -7.48 12.88 26.13
CA VAL A 28 -7.28 12.25 24.83
C VAL A 28 -7.46 10.75 24.97
N LYS A 29 -8.49 10.20 24.33
CA LYS A 29 -8.72 8.75 24.30
C LYS A 29 -7.77 8.04 23.35
N LYS A 30 -7.57 8.63 22.15
CA LYS A 30 -6.65 8.11 21.14
C LYS A 30 -6.22 9.24 20.21
N ALA A 31 -4.92 9.32 19.97
CA ALA A 31 -4.31 10.18 18.96
C ALA A 31 -3.41 9.35 18.07
N GLN A 32 -3.49 9.54 16.75
CA GLN A 32 -2.65 8.89 15.78
C GLN A 32 -2.22 9.90 14.71
N ILE A 33 -0.92 10.02 14.47
CA ILE A 33 -0.36 10.97 13.52
C ILE A 33 0.17 10.23 12.31
N ASN A 34 -0.40 10.54 11.15
CA ASN A 34 0.13 10.11 9.88
C ASN A 34 1.12 11.14 9.34
N PHE A 35 2.40 10.83 9.43
CA PHE A 35 3.46 11.71 8.95
C PHE A 35 3.41 11.97 7.45
N SER A 36 3.09 10.94 6.65
CA SER A 36 3.13 11.00 5.18
C SER A 36 2.04 11.90 4.59
N THR A 37 0.85 11.86 5.19
CA THR A 37 -0.30 12.68 4.79
C THR A 37 -0.42 13.96 5.61
N SER A 38 0.42 14.14 6.63
CA SER A 38 0.37 15.26 7.59
C SER A 38 -1.00 15.40 8.27
N LYS A 39 -1.63 14.25 8.63
CA LYS A 39 -2.94 14.19 9.28
C LYS A 39 -2.83 13.71 10.72
N LEU A 40 -3.67 14.28 11.59
CA LEU A 40 -3.90 13.85 12.97
C LEU A 40 -5.31 13.28 13.08
N PHE A 41 -5.42 12.01 13.44
CA PHE A 41 -6.66 11.36 13.82
C PHE A 41 -6.78 11.42 15.33
N LEU A 42 -7.77 12.15 15.84
CA LEU A 42 -7.90 12.48 17.24
C LEU A 42 -9.29 12.12 17.78
N ASP A 43 -9.30 11.45 18.93
CA ASP A 43 -10.48 11.23 19.74
C ASP A 43 -10.22 11.89 21.11
N THR A 44 -10.83 13.05 21.30
CA THR A 44 -10.65 13.89 22.49
C THR A 44 -11.96 14.48 22.98
N SER A 45 -12.04 14.70 24.27
CA SER A 45 -13.16 15.44 24.90
C SER A 45 -12.98 16.96 24.83
N ASP A 46 -11.75 17.46 24.58
CA ASP A 46 -11.44 18.90 24.56
C ASP A 46 -10.37 19.23 23.50
N PHE A 47 -10.83 19.62 22.32
CA PHE A 47 -9.95 19.94 21.18
C PHE A 47 -9.10 21.20 21.42
N GLU A 48 -9.66 22.23 22.08
CA GLU A 48 -8.91 23.48 22.30
C GLU A 48 -7.72 23.27 23.23
N LYS A 49 -7.84 22.39 24.25
CA LYS A 49 -6.69 22.01 25.07
C LYS A 49 -5.63 21.25 24.29
N VAL A 50 -6.01 20.36 23.38
CA VAL A 50 -5.06 19.68 22.49
C VAL A 50 -4.33 20.67 21.60
N LYS A 51 -5.05 21.61 21.00
CA LYS A 51 -4.46 22.68 20.17
C LYS A 51 -3.51 23.58 20.96
N ALA A 52 -3.88 23.95 22.16
CA ALA A 52 -3.01 24.72 23.07
C ALA A 52 -1.76 23.92 23.46
N PHE A 53 -1.92 22.64 23.78
CA PHE A 53 -0.80 21.74 24.07
C PHE A 53 0.18 21.61 22.91
N ILE A 54 -0.31 21.42 21.69
CA ILE A 54 0.54 21.34 20.49
C ILE A 54 1.25 22.69 20.29
N LYS A 55 0.54 23.82 20.36
CA LYS A 55 1.14 25.14 20.21
C LYS A 55 2.21 25.45 21.26
N GLN A 56 2.02 24.98 22.49
CA GLN A 56 3.00 25.18 23.56
C GLN A 56 4.23 24.30 23.39
N ASN A 57 4.05 23.05 22.97
CA ASN A 57 5.13 22.05 22.86
C ASN A 57 5.85 22.11 21.52
N GLU A 58 5.13 22.40 20.42
CA GLU A 58 5.64 22.45 19.06
C GLU A 58 5.08 23.71 18.34
N PRO A 59 5.60 24.92 18.66
CA PRO A 59 5.04 26.19 18.19
C PRO A 59 5.05 26.37 16.68
N HIS A 60 5.90 25.60 15.96
CA HIS A 60 5.97 25.63 14.50
C HIS A 60 4.85 24.79 13.84
N LEU A 61 4.22 23.87 14.59
CA LEU A 61 3.09 23.10 14.10
C LEU A 61 1.80 23.88 14.27
N SER A 62 0.91 23.74 13.30
CA SER A 62 -0.45 24.27 13.40
C SER A 62 -1.47 23.25 12.95
N LEU A 63 -2.62 23.24 13.62
CA LEU A 63 -3.76 22.38 13.28
C LEU A 63 -4.81 23.18 12.53
N SER A 64 -5.37 22.58 11.47
CA SER A 64 -6.53 23.12 10.75
C SER A 64 -7.48 21.98 10.32
N PHE A 65 -8.77 22.32 10.10
CA PHE A 65 -9.75 21.41 9.53
C PHE A 65 -9.61 21.29 8.01
N LYS A 66 -9.05 22.32 7.36
CA LYS A 66 -8.85 22.36 5.91
C LYS A 66 -7.36 22.39 5.62
N GLU A 67 -6.99 21.74 4.55
CA GLU A 67 -5.64 21.82 4.03
C GLU A 67 -5.39 23.23 3.52
N THR A 68 -4.38 23.89 4.07
CA THR A 68 -3.87 25.17 3.57
C THR A 68 -2.57 24.91 2.81
N ALA A 69 -2.36 25.62 1.71
CA ALA A 69 -1.14 25.49 0.92
C ALA A 69 0.10 25.73 1.79
N GLU A 70 1.03 24.79 1.80
CA GLU A 70 2.32 24.95 2.49
C GLU A 70 3.08 26.13 1.86
N LYS A 71 3.67 26.97 2.70
CA LYS A 71 4.52 28.05 2.23
C LYS A 71 5.75 27.45 1.54
N PRO A 72 6.15 27.98 0.36
CA PRO A 72 7.33 27.50 -0.32
C PRO A 72 8.57 27.70 0.55
N LEU A 73 9.43 26.68 0.63
CA LEU A 73 10.71 26.77 1.31
C LEU A 73 11.58 27.84 0.62
N SER A 74 12.02 28.85 1.37
CA SER A 74 12.86 29.91 0.84
C SER A 74 14.34 29.61 1.03
N PHE A 75 15.09 29.65 -0.06
CA PHE A 75 16.56 29.45 -0.05
C PHE A 75 17.31 30.70 0.43
N THR A 76 16.68 31.86 0.38
CA THR A 76 17.34 33.16 0.57
C THR A 76 18.09 33.27 1.91
N PRO A 77 17.48 32.94 3.09
CA PRO A 77 18.19 33.11 4.36
C PRO A 77 19.38 32.16 4.48
N LEU A 78 19.27 30.92 3.99
CA LEU A 78 20.36 29.95 4.01
C LEU A 78 21.55 30.40 3.14
N ILE A 79 21.27 30.83 1.91
CA ILE A 79 22.32 31.31 0.99
C ILE A 79 23.04 32.55 1.58
N MET A 80 22.29 33.49 2.15
CA MET A 80 22.90 34.64 2.80
C MET A 80 23.80 34.27 3.97
N THR A 81 23.37 33.32 4.81
CA THR A 81 24.17 32.81 5.94
C THR A 81 25.46 32.14 5.46
N ILE A 82 25.37 31.31 4.39
CA ILE A 82 26.55 30.64 3.80
C ILE A 82 27.52 31.68 3.20
N ILE A 83 27.02 32.69 2.49
CA ILE A 83 27.89 33.76 1.90
C ILE A 83 28.61 34.54 2.99
N VAL A 84 27.92 34.93 4.07
CA VAL A 84 28.53 35.66 5.19
C VAL A 84 29.56 34.77 5.90
N PHE A 85 29.25 33.51 6.12
CA PHE A 85 30.18 32.53 6.71
C PHE A 85 31.45 32.38 5.89
N LEU A 86 31.33 32.07 4.58
CA LEU A 86 32.48 31.92 3.68
C LEU A 86 33.30 33.20 3.57
N GLY A 87 32.66 34.38 3.55
CA GLY A 87 33.31 35.68 3.55
C GLY A 87 34.13 35.90 4.83
N ALA A 88 33.57 35.53 6.00
CA ALA A 88 34.29 35.66 7.27
C ALA A 88 35.50 34.75 7.35
N ILE A 89 35.37 33.48 6.94
CA ILE A 89 36.51 32.51 6.90
C ILE A 89 37.58 32.99 5.92
N LEU A 90 37.19 33.49 4.74
CA LEU A 90 38.17 33.99 3.77
C LEU A 90 38.95 35.18 4.33
N ILE A 91 38.30 36.12 5.03
CA ILE A 91 38.98 37.26 5.66
C ILE A 91 39.95 36.79 6.74
N LEU A 92 39.58 35.83 7.57
CA LEU A 92 40.45 35.28 8.60
C LEU A 92 41.69 34.54 8.04
N HIS A 93 41.56 33.99 6.83
CA HIS A 93 42.66 33.30 6.17
C HIS A 93 43.80 34.24 5.69
N PHE A 94 43.54 35.55 5.47
CA PHE A 94 44.50 36.54 4.98
C PHE A 94 45.26 37.28 6.10
N GLU A 95 45.51 36.66 7.25
CA GLU A 95 46.21 37.27 8.39
C GLU A 95 45.66 38.62 8.81
N PRO A 96 44.45 38.72 9.34
CA PRO A 96 43.81 39.95 9.68
C PRO A 96 44.49 40.68 10.86
N SER A 97 44.38 42.01 10.90
CA SER A 97 44.79 42.76 12.10
C SER A 97 43.96 42.30 13.32
N PRO A 98 44.47 42.44 14.57
CA PRO A 98 43.76 42.03 15.78
C PRO A 98 42.35 42.63 15.95
N PHE A 99 42.10 43.79 15.33
CA PHE A 99 40.77 44.40 15.30
C PHE A 99 39.83 43.65 14.37
N ILE A 100 40.32 43.29 13.18
CA ILE A 100 39.50 42.51 12.18
C ILE A 100 39.21 41.13 12.72
N GLU A 101 40.17 40.48 13.37
CA GLU A 101 39.99 39.18 14.01
C GLU A 101 38.84 39.17 15.03
N LYS A 102 38.83 40.20 15.95
CA LYS A 102 37.75 40.37 16.90
C LYS A 102 36.39 40.67 16.20
N ALA A 103 36.40 41.50 15.15
CA ALA A 103 35.19 41.78 14.40
C ALA A 103 34.61 40.50 13.72
N MET A 104 35.47 39.68 13.12
CA MET A 104 35.11 38.38 12.50
C MET A 104 34.60 37.38 13.53
N PHE A 105 35.14 37.34 14.74
CA PHE A 105 34.60 36.56 15.82
C PHE A 105 33.14 36.89 16.13
N PHE A 106 32.79 38.18 16.20
CA PHE A 106 31.37 38.59 16.38
C PHE A 106 30.49 38.23 15.19
N VAL A 107 31.02 38.37 13.96
CA VAL A 107 30.29 37.93 12.76
C VAL A 107 30.03 36.41 12.80
N LEU A 108 31.02 35.62 13.11
CA LEU A 108 30.89 34.16 13.25
C LEU A 108 29.93 33.77 14.39
N ALA A 109 29.96 34.49 15.53
CA ALA A 109 28.98 34.28 16.60
C ALA A 109 27.56 34.60 16.15
N LEU A 110 27.36 35.64 15.35
CA LEU A 110 26.05 35.94 14.77
C LEU A 110 25.60 34.86 13.78
N VAL A 111 26.49 34.43 12.90
CA VAL A 111 26.22 33.29 11.97
C VAL A 111 25.81 32.05 12.75
N TYR A 112 26.53 31.71 13.84
CA TYR A 112 26.21 30.59 14.73
C TYR A 112 24.77 30.71 15.29
N LEU A 113 24.40 31.86 15.82
CA LEU A 113 23.07 32.11 16.39
C LEU A 113 21.96 32.04 15.32
N VAL A 114 22.22 32.56 14.13
CA VAL A 114 21.25 32.51 13.03
C VAL A 114 21.07 31.12 12.46
N SER A 115 22.16 30.45 12.11
CA SER A 115 22.12 29.07 11.58
C SER A 115 21.68 28.04 12.64
N GLY A 116 22.12 28.21 13.89
CA GLY A 116 21.80 27.34 15.01
C GLY A 116 20.47 27.63 15.71
N LYS A 117 19.70 28.62 15.29
CA LYS A 117 18.46 29.07 15.96
C LYS A 117 17.51 27.91 16.27
N ASP A 118 17.22 27.05 15.29
CA ASP A 118 16.27 25.96 15.43
C ASP A 118 16.82 24.87 16.35
N VAL A 119 18.13 24.57 16.28
CA VAL A 119 18.85 23.64 17.17
C VAL A 119 18.83 24.16 18.60
N ILE A 120 19.19 25.43 18.83
CA ILE A 120 19.26 26.04 20.16
C ILE A 120 17.85 26.04 20.81
N LEU A 121 16.84 26.50 20.09
CA LEU A 121 15.47 26.51 20.59
C LEU A 121 14.91 25.08 20.79
N GLY A 122 15.29 24.14 19.93
CA GLY A 122 14.96 22.71 20.06
C GLY A 122 15.58 22.12 21.32
N ALA A 123 16.87 22.33 21.54
CA ALA A 123 17.58 21.85 22.73
C ALA A 123 16.97 22.39 24.02
N PHE A 124 16.68 23.69 24.11
CA PHE A 124 16.04 24.27 25.29
C PHE A 124 14.64 23.68 25.55
N ARG A 125 13.86 23.40 24.51
CA ARG A 125 12.56 22.75 24.62
C ARG A 125 12.70 21.30 25.10
N GLY A 126 13.66 20.55 24.55
CA GLY A 126 13.98 19.19 24.96
C GLY A 126 14.40 19.11 26.43
N LEU A 127 15.27 19.98 26.88
CA LEU A 127 15.72 20.08 28.26
C LEU A 127 14.55 20.36 29.23
N ARG A 128 13.64 21.28 28.89
CA ARG A 128 12.43 21.54 29.71
C ARG A 128 11.51 20.34 29.83
N LYS A 129 11.51 19.43 28.84
CA LYS A 129 10.72 18.18 28.82
C LYS A 129 11.46 17.01 29.47
N GLY A 130 12.67 17.21 30.02
CA GLY A 130 13.52 16.14 30.58
C GLY A 130 14.14 15.22 29.51
N GLN A 131 14.18 15.66 28.26
CA GLN A 131 14.77 14.93 27.16
C GLN A 131 16.23 15.38 26.93
N PHE A 132 17.12 14.93 27.80
CA PHE A 132 18.54 15.34 27.78
C PHE A 132 19.34 14.76 26.59
N PHE A 133 18.84 13.71 25.94
CA PHE A 133 19.51 12.98 24.87
C PHE A 133 18.86 13.19 23.50
N ASP A 134 18.24 14.36 23.32
CA ASP A 134 17.68 14.75 22.02
C ASP A 134 18.79 15.22 21.07
N GLU A 135 18.60 15.04 19.78
CA GLU A 135 19.55 15.40 18.72
C GLU A 135 20.01 16.87 18.84
N ASN A 136 19.05 17.79 19.05
CA ASN A 136 19.34 19.20 19.22
C ASN A 136 20.19 19.50 20.46
N ALA A 137 19.94 18.78 21.57
CA ALA A 137 20.72 18.91 22.79
C ALA A 137 22.17 18.42 22.58
N LEU A 138 22.37 17.30 21.90
CA LEU A 138 23.69 16.76 21.59
C LEU A 138 24.47 17.70 20.67
N MET A 139 23.83 18.25 19.63
CA MET A 139 24.42 19.25 18.73
C MET A 139 24.86 20.49 19.49
N LEU A 140 23.98 21.02 20.35
CA LEU A 140 24.28 22.21 21.16
C LEU A 140 25.45 21.95 22.13
N ILE A 141 25.47 20.80 22.83
CA ILE A 141 26.57 20.40 23.72
C ILE A 141 27.87 20.30 22.92
N THR A 142 27.88 19.60 21.77
CA THR A 142 29.08 19.43 20.95
C THR A 142 29.63 20.77 20.46
N THR A 143 28.78 21.66 19.96
CA THR A 143 29.23 22.95 19.44
C THR A 143 29.67 23.91 20.53
N ILE A 144 29.04 23.91 21.72
CA ILE A 144 29.49 24.69 22.87
C ILE A 144 30.84 24.14 23.38
N ALA A 145 30.98 22.83 23.48
CA ALA A 145 32.26 22.22 23.90
C ALA A 145 33.38 22.52 22.91
N ALA A 146 33.12 22.50 21.59
CA ALA A 146 34.08 22.92 20.56
C ALA A 146 34.49 24.38 20.73
N PHE A 147 33.57 25.28 21.06
CA PHE A 147 33.91 26.66 21.42
C PHE A 147 34.84 26.74 22.64
N CYS A 148 34.61 25.94 23.68
CA CYS A 148 35.41 25.94 24.90
C CYS A 148 36.84 25.41 24.68
N VAL A 149 37.05 24.51 23.71
CA VAL A 149 38.35 23.97 23.31
C VAL A 149 39.08 24.90 22.31
N GLY A 150 38.45 26.02 21.91
CA GLY A 150 39.03 26.99 20.98
C GLY A 150 38.76 26.70 19.49
N ALA A 151 37.99 25.69 19.17
CA ALA A 151 37.58 25.32 17.80
C ALA A 151 36.31 26.07 17.36
N TYR A 152 36.32 27.42 17.46
CA TYR A 152 35.13 28.24 17.20
C TYR A 152 34.74 28.25 15.72
N GLU A 153 35.70 28.25 14.79
CA GLU A 153 35.39 28.18 13.34
C GLU A 153 34.71 26.87 12.98
N GLU A 154 35.17 25.77 13.53
CA GLU A 154 34.55 24.45 13.33
C GLU A 154 33.15 24.40 13.93
N SER A 155 32.97 24.96 15.13
CA SER A 155 31.66 25.02 15.78
C SER A 155 30.62 25.75 14.92
N VAL A 156 30.99 26.88 14.31
CA VAL A 156 30.13 27.64 13.39
C VAL A 156 29.88 26.85 12.10
N SER A 157 30.95 26.22 11.55
CA SER A 157 30.85 25.36 10.37
C SER A 157 29.82 24.25 10.57
N ILE A 158 29.85 23.57 11.73
CA ILE A 158 28.89 22.52 12.09
C ILE A 158 27.44 23.03 11.98
N MET A 159 27.14 24.19 12.59
CA MET A 159 25.79 24.76 12.57
C MET A 159 25.33 25.15 11.16
N VAL A 160 26.22 25.71 10.34
CA VAL A 160 25.92 26.06 8.96
C VAL A 160 25.66 24.83 8.10
N PHE A 161 26.54 23.80 8.17
CA PHE A 161 26.38 22.56 7.42
C PHE A 161 25.15 21.77 7.88
N TYR A 162 24.88 21.70 9.18
CA TYR A 162 23.68 21.08 9.71
C TYR A 162 22.42 21.79 9.20
N SER A 163 22.36 23.12 9.30
CA SER A 163 21.23 23.91 8.79
C SER A 163 20.99 23.69 7.29
N ALA A 164 22.09 23.66 6.50
CA ALA A 164 22.01 23.33 5.07
C ALA A 164 21.51 21.92 4.82
N GLY A 165 22.00 20.94 5.58
CA GLY A 165 21.57 19.55 5.53
C GLY A 165 20.10 19.38 5.88
N GLU A 166 19.65 19.99 6.97
CA GLU A 166 18.24 19.98 7.39
C GLU A 166 17.31 20.59 6.32
N PHE A 167 17.75 21.70 5.71
CA PHE A 167 17.01 22.32 4.63
C PHE A 167 16.87 21.37 3.42
N LEU A 168 17.96 20.72 2.99
CA LEU A 168 17.93 19.75 1.88
C LEU A 168 17.08 18.52 2.21
N GLN A 169 17.12 18.05 3.45
CA GLN A 169 16.26 16.98 3.94
C GLN A 169 14.77 17.38 3.86
N LYS A 170 14.41 18.56 4.36
CA LYS A 170 13.04 19.11 4.28
C LYS A 170 12.56 19.17 2.82
N LEU A 171 13.42 19.62 1.91
CA LEU A 171 13.11 19.68 0.48
C LEU A 171 12.87 18.27 -0.11
N ALA A 172 13.71 17.31 0.21
CA ALA A 172 13.58 15.93 -0.26
C ALA A 172 12.30 15.26 0.29
N ILE A 173 12.01 15.45 1.57
CA ILE A 173 10.79 14.95 2.23
C ILE A 173 9.54 15.60 1.62
N SER A 174 9.53 16.91 1.41
CA SER A 174 8.41 17.61 0.80
C SER A 174 8.12 17.11 -0.62
N ARG A 175 9.16 16.90 -1.44
CA ARG A 175 9.00 16.31 -2.77
C ARG A 175 8.44 14.88 -2.71
N SER A 176 8.89 14.07 -1.77
CA SER A 176 8.41 12.70 -1.59
C SER A 176 6.96 12.68 -1.11
N LYS A 177 6.60 13.50 -0.12
CA LYS A 177 5.22 13.67 0.34
C LYS A 177 4.29 14.11 -0.80
N LYS A 178 4.73 15.06 -1.63
CA LYS A 178 3.95 15.51 -2.79
C LYS A 178 3.70 14.37 -3.79
N SER A 179 4.67 13.51 -4.02
CA SER A 179 4.51 12.34 -4.90
C SER A 179 3.56 11.30 -4.31
N LEU A 180 3.59 11.09 -2.99
CA LEU A 180 2.66 10.21 -2.29
C LEU A 180 1.24 10.80 -2.25
N LYS A 181 1.13 12.10 -2.01
CA LYS A 181 -0.14 12.81 -2.02
C LYS A 181 -0.83 12.72 -3.39
N ALA A 182 -0.07 12.83 -4.48
CA ALA A 182 -0.62 12.67 -5.83
C ALA A 182 -1.27 11.29 -6.07
N LEU A 183 -0.93 10.26 -5.27
CA LEU A 183 -1.60 8.96 -5.29
C LEU A 183 -2.94 8.96 -4.54
N VAL A 184 -3.10 9.82 -3.55
CA VAL A 184 -4.33 10.01 -2.78
C VAL A 184 -5.26 11.01 -3.46
N ASP A 185 -4.69 12.01 -4.16
CA ASP A 185 -5.40 13.03 -4.93
C ASP A 185 -6.07 12.48 -6.23
N VAL A 186 -6.31 11.17 -6.28
CA VAL A 186 -7.10 10.56 -7.37
C VAL A 186 -8.57 10.99 -7.28
N ALA A 187 -9.07 11.31 -6.09
CA ALA A 187 -10.43 11.78 -5.90
C ALA A 187 -10.64 13.20 -6.48
N PRO A 188 -11.74 13.45 -7.20
CA PRO A 188 -12.09 14.79 -7.65
C PRO A 188 -12.54 15.67 -6.47
N ASN A 189 -12.17 16.94 -6.48
CA ASN A 189 -12.57 17.91 -5.45
C ASN A 189 -13.93 18.54 -5.70
N LEU A 190 -14.46 18.44 -6.93
CA LEU A 190 -15.70 19.06 -7.37
C LEU A 190 -16.46 18.13 -8.30
N ALA A 191 -17.79 18.18 -8.23
CA ALA A 191 -18.71 17.51 -9.13
C ALA A 191 -19.72 18.52 -9.71
N TYR A 192 -20.16 18.30 -10.95
CA TYR A 192 -21.18 19.14 -11.58
C TYR A 192 -22.52 18.43 -11.55
N LEU A 193 -23.36 18.80 -10.60
CA LEU A 193 -24.72 18.29 -10.45
C LEU A 193 -25.64 18.98 -11.44
N LYS A 194 -26.40 18.19 -12.23
CA LYS A 194 -27.39 18.68 -13.18
C LYS A 194 -28.73 18.90 -12.44
N LYS A 195 -29.19 20.17 -12.37
CA LYS A 195 -30.50 20.54 -11.85
C LYS A 195 -31.32 21.21 -12.97
N GLY A 196 -32.14 20.42 -13.64
CA GLY A 196 -32.78 20.87 -14.88
C GLY A 196 -31.74 21.13 -15.95
N ASP A 197 -31.71 22.36 -16.51
CA ASP A 197 -30.71 22.79 -17.49
C ASP A 197 -29.46 23.45 -16.87
N ALA A 198 -29.43 23.66 -15.56
CA ALA A 198 -28.33 24.30 -14.87
C ALA A 198 -27.33 23.25 -14.31
N LEU A 199 -26.03 23.57 -14.41
CA LEU A 199 -24.96 22.81 -13.76
C LEU A 199 -24.52 23.54 -12.47
N VAL A 200 -24.66 22.87 -11.35
CA VAL A 200 -24.28 23.37 -10.03
C VAL A 200 -23.02 22.63 -9.56
N SER A 201 -21.98 23.39 -9.22
CA SER A 201 -20.77 22.81 -8.63
C SER A 201 -21.03 22.45 -7.17
N VAL A 202 -20.81 21.18 -6.81
CA VAL A 202 -20.99 20.64 -5.46
C VAL A 202 -19.76 19.82 -5.07
N ALA A 203 -19.58 19.57 -3.76
CA ALA A 203 -18.59 18.61 -3.31
C ALA A 203 -19.09 17.17 -3.63
N PRO A 204 -18.20 16.23 -3.97
CA PRO A 204 -18.62 14.83 -4.21
C PRO A 204 -19.35 14.19 -3.03
N GLU A 205 -19.03 14.61 -1.79
CA GLU A 205 -19.67 14.16 -0.55
C GLU A 205 -21.13 14.58 -0.42
N ASP A 206 -21.55 15.63 -1.14
CA ASP A 206 -22.92 16.15 -1.13
C ASP A 206 -23.84 15.43 -2.14
N LEU A 207 -23.26 14.60 -3.02
CA LEU A 207 -24.02 13.84 -4.02
C LEU A 207 -24.86 12.75 -3.36
N ARG A 208 -26.06 12.53 -3.91
CA ARG A 208 -27.01 11.48 -3.47
C ARG A 208 -27.23 10.46 -4.56
N VAL A 209 -27.64 9.27 -4.17
CA VAL A 209 -28.07 8.22 -5.12
C VAL A 209 -29.21 8.74 -5.99
N ASN A 210 -29.13 8.48 -7.29
CA ASN A 210 -30.00 8.96 -8.38
C ASN A 210 -29.74 10.42 -8.83
N ASP A 211 -28.80 11.15 -8.26
CA ASP A 211 -28.38 12.43 -8.85
C ASP A 211 -27.74 12.20 -10.22
N ILE A 212 -27.88 13.20 -11.10
CA ILE A 212 -27.24 13.19 -12.42
C ILE A 212 -26.05 14.16 -12.38
N VAL A 213 -24.87 13.64 -12.66
CA VAL A 213 -23.63 14.42 -12.73
C VAL A 213 -23.13 14.49 -14.16
N VAL A 214 -22.57 15.65 -14.54
CA VAL A 214 -21.97 15.87 -15.86
C VAL A 214 -20.46 15.85 -15.70
N VAL A 215 -19.78 14.96 -16.44
CA VAL A 215 -18.33 14.81 -16.43
C VAL A 215 -17.77 15.22 -17.78
N LYS A 216 -17.02 16.34 -17.79
CA LYS A 216 -16.40 16.90 -19.01
C LYS A 216 -15.10 16.17 -19.36
N VAL A 217 -14.62 16.40 -20.56
CA VAL A 217 -13.31 15.89 -21.00
C VAL A 217 -12.19 16.47 -20.11
N GLY A 218 -11.30 15.58 -19.66
CA GLY A 218 -10.24 15.93 -18.70
C GLY A 218 -10.66 15.99 -17.24
N GLU A 219 -11.94 15.75 -16.93
CA GLU A 219 -12.44 15.66 -15.56
C GLU A 219 -12.54 14.21 -15.10
N LYS A 220 -12.50 14.01 -13.78
CA LYS A 220 -12.68 12.71 -13.16
C LYS A 220 -14.13 12.45 -12.80
N VAL A 221 -14.56 11.21 -12.93
CA VAL A 221 -15.88 10.75 -12.46
C VAL A 221 -15.92 10.92 -10.94
N PRO A 222 -16.92 11.63 -10.38
CA PRO A 222 -16.92 11.96 -8.94
C PRO A 222 -17.23 10.78 -8.02
N VAL A 223 -18.14 9.90 -8.42
CA VAL A 223 -18.62 8.72 -7.67
C VAL A 223 -19.00 7.61 -8.62
N ASP A 224 -19.16 6.37 -8.13
CA ASP A 224 -19.61 5.24 -8.93
C ASP A 224 -21.04 5.49 -9.46
N GLY A 225 -21.27 5.15 -10.73
CA GLY A 225 -22.57 5.35 -11.37
C GLY A 225 -22.72 4.64 -12.70
N VAL A 226 -23.80 4.96 -13.41
CA VAL A 226 -24.12 4.43 -14.75
C VAL A 226 -24.26 5.58 -15.74
N VAL A 227 -23.67 5.44 -16.91
CA VAL A 227 -23.80 6.39 -18.00
C VAL A 227 -25.25 6.39 -18.52
N ILE A 228 -25.90 7.54 -18.47
CA ILE A 228 -27.25 7.72 -19.02
C ILE A 228 -27.27 8.42 -20.37
N LYS A 229 -26.16 9.13 -20.70
CA LYS A 229 -26.01 9.81 -21.99
C LYS A 229 -24.54 10.03 -22.31
N GLY A 230 -24.16 9.75 -23.56
CA GLY A 230 -22.83 9.98 -24.11
C GLY A 230 -22.04 8.68 -24.32
N GLU A 231 -20.96 8.80 -25.10
CA GLU A 231 -20.00 7.73 -25.35
C GLU A 231 -18.59 8.32 -25.24
N SER A 232 -17.74 7.70 -24.43
CA SER A 232 -16.37 8.19 -24.20
C SER A 232 -15.39 7.07 -23.88
N LEU A 233 -14.11 7.44 -23.76
CA LEU A 233 -13.03 6.60 -23.22
C LEU A 233 -12.71 7.05 -21.81
N LEU A 234 -12.66 6.12 -20.86
CA LEU A 234 -12.26 6.36 -19.48
C LEU A 234 -10.90 5.75 -19.20
N ASP A 235 -9.99 6.55 -18.66
CA ASP A 235 -8.71 6.08 -18.14
C ASP A 235 -8.87 5.67 -16.67
N GLU A 236 -8.79 4.38 -16.42
CA GLU A 236 -8.96 3.78 -15.10
C GLU A 236 -7.64 3.35 -14.46
N ARG A 237 -6.49 3.71 -15.02
CA ARG A 237 -5.16 3.30 -14.54
C ARG A 237 -4.94 3.59 -13.06
N ALA A 238 -5.46 4.69 -12.56
CA ALA A 238 -5.32 5.06 -11.17
C ALA A 238 -6.13 4.18 -10.20
N LEU A 239 -7.12 3.46 -10.71
CA LEU A 239 -8.05 2.61 -9.94
C LEU A 239 -7.75 1.12 -10.16
N SER A 240 -7.68 0.70 -11.41
CA SER A 240 -7.50 -0.70 -11.81
C SER A 240 -6.04 -1.07 -12.10
N GLY A 241 -5.17 -0.10 -12.36
CA GLY A 241 -3.80 -0.33 -12.83
C GLY A 241 -3.69 -0.75 -14.31
N GLU A 242 -4.80 -0.84 -15.03
CA GLU A 242 -4.83 -1.20 -16.45
C GLU A 242 -4.43 0.00 -17.32
N SER A 243 -3.56 -0.24 -18.33
CA SER A 243 -3.05 0.84 -19.16
C SER A 243 -3.97 1.21 -20.33
N MET A 244 -4.89 0.32 -20.70
CA MET A 244 -5.83 0.54 -21.82
C MET A 244 -7.07 1.27 -21.32
N PRO A 245 -7.46 2.40 -21.93
CA PRO A 245 -8.71 3.07 -21.63
C PRO A 245 -9.92 2.19 -21.94
N VAL A 246 -10.95 2.27 -21.11
CA VAL A 246 -12.21 1.52 -21.26
C VAL A 246 -13.19 2.35 -22.08
N ASN A 247 -13.79 1.73 -23.09
CA ASN A 247 -14.88 2.38 -23.84
C ASN A 247 -16.20 2.25 -23.06
N VAL A 248 -16.90 3.36 -22.85
CA VAL A 248 -18.16 3.44 -22.12
C VAL A 248 -19.22 4.10 -22.99
N SER A 249 -20.42 3.55 -22.94
CA SER A 249 -21.62 4.01 -23.63
C SER A 249 -22.82 4.01 -22.69
N GLU A 250 -24.00 4.34 -23.17
CA GLU A 250 -25.24 4.29 -22.36
C GLU A 250 -25.41 2.92 -21.69
N ASN A 251 -25.80 2.93 -20.42
CA ASN A 251 -25.92 1.79 -19.50
C ASN A 251 -24.58 1.16 -19.06
N SER A 252 -23.42 1.69 -19.46
CA SER A 252 -22.14 1.25 -18.93
C SER A 252 -21.95 1.72 -17.48
N LYS A 253 -21.48 0.82 -16.59
CA LYS A 253 -21.06 1.19 -15.24
C LYS A 253 -19.70 1.89 -15.29
N VAL A 254 -19.56 2.94 -14.48
CA VAL A 254 -18.33 3.72 -14.37
C VAL A 254 -17.91 3.87 -12.90
N LEU A 255 -16.60 3.88 -12.68
CA LEU A 255 -16.00 3.97 -11.34
C LEU A 255 -15.64 5.42 -11.02
N GLY A 256 -15.93 5.85 -9.79
CA GLY A 256 -15.47 7.13 -9.28
C GLY A 256 -13.93 7.19 -9.29
N GLY A 257 -13.37 8.30 -9.81
CA GLY A 257 -11.93 8.48 -9.99
C GLY A 257 -11.41 8.23 -11.42
N SER A 258 -12.20 7.58 -12.30
CA SER A 258 -11.85 7.40 -13.72
C SER A 258 -11.74 8.75 -14.46
N LEU A 259 -10.71 8.95 -15.28
CA LEU A 259 -10.50 10.19 -16.03
C LEU A 259 -11.20 10.13 -17.39
N ASN A 260 -12.07 11.08 -17.68
CA ASN A 260 -12.79 11.15 -18.95
C ASN A 260 -11.90 11.75 -20.06
N LEU A 261 -11.72 11.02 -21.19
CA LEU A 261 -10.73 11.39 -22.22
C LEU A 261 -11.35 11.99 -23.49
N LYS A 262 -12.59 11.63 -23.90
CA LYS A 262 -13.05 11.88 -25.28
C LYS A 262 -14.26 12.81 -25.38
N ALA A 263 -15.33 12.57 -24.64
CA ALA A 263 -16.57 13.28 -24.77
C ALA A 263 -17.26 13.49 -23.40
N VAL A 264 -18.22 14.43 -23.36
CA VAL A 264 -18.99 14.70 -22.14
C VAL A 264 -19.91 13.52 -21.83
N LEU A 265 -19.95 13.11 -20.58
CA LEU A 265 -20.81 12.04 -20.06
C LEU A 265 -21.81 12.60 -19.07
N GLU A 266 -23.06 12.15 -19.13
CA GLU A 266 -24.03 12.29 -18.05
C GLU A 266 -24.13 10.94 -17.32
N ILE A 267 -23.86 10.97 -16.02
CA ILE A 267 -23.75 9.77 -15.19
C ILE A 267 -24.78 9.87 -14.08
N LYS A 268 -25.58 8.82 -13.90
CA LYS A 268 -26.49 8.66 -12.77
C LYS A 268 -25.73 8.03 -11.61
N VAL A 269 -25.75 8.67 -10.46
CA VAL A 269 -25.07 8.22 -9.24
C VAL A 269 -25.73 6.94 -8.70
N GLU A 270 -24.96 5.87 -8.54
CA GLU A 270 -25.41 4.61 -7.91
C GLU A 270 -24.98 4.48 -6.45
N LYS A 271 -23.82 5.05 -6.07
CA LYS A 271 -23.32 4.98 -4.70
C LYS A 271 -22.97 6.37 -4.17
N MET A 272 -23.16 6.57 -2.88
CA MET A 272 -22.69 7.77 -2.20
C MET A 272 -21.17 7.80 -2.18
N TYR A 273 -20.55 8.98 -2.04
CA TYR A 273 -19.09 9.14 -2.04
C TYR A 273 -18.37 8.19 -1.09
N LYS A 274 -18.87 8.01 0.14
CA LYS A 274 -18.27 7.13 1.14
C LYS A 274 -18.19 5.66 0.72
N ASP A 275 -19.16 5.22 -0.10
CA ASP A 275 -19.26 3.84 -0.57
C ASP A 275 -18.67 3.65 -1.96
N SER A 276 -18.18 4.74 -2.58
CA SER A 276 -17.61 4.73 -3.92
C SER A 276 -16.24 4.04 -3.94
N SER A 277 -15.89 3.51 -5.11
CA SER A 277 -14.60 2.86 -5.35
C SER A 277 -13.43 3.77 -5.02
N ILE A 278 -13.50 5.06 -5.38
CA ILE A 278 -12.44 6.03 -5.13
C ILE A 278 -12.25 6.32 -3.63
N ALA A 279 -13.35 6.45 -2.86
CA ALA A 279 -13.24 6.68 -1.42
C ALA A 279 -12.58 5.50 -0.70
N LYS A 280 -12.90 4.27 -1.12
CA LYS A 280 -12.25 3.05 -0.60
C LYS A 280 -10.76 2.98 -0.92
N VAL A 281 -10.36 3.35 -2.14
CA VAL A 281 -8.94 3.43 -2.52
C VAL A 281 -8.21 4.44 -1.64
N VAL A 282 -8.77 5.63 -1.46
CA VAL A 282 -8.19 6.67 -0.62
C VAL A 282 -8.05 6.19 0.84
N ASP A 283 -9.08 5.55 1.39
CA ASP A 283 -9.09 5.03 2.75
C ASP A 283 -8.02 3.93 2.95
N LEU A 284 -7.92 2.97 2.02
CA LEU A 284 -6.90 1.92 2.07
C LEU A 284 -5.48 2.49 2.01
N VAL A 285 -5.22 3.49 1.15
CA VAL A 285 -3.90 4.15 1.08
C VAL A 285 -3.61 4.91 2.37
N GLN A 286 -4.61 5.55 2.98
CA GLN A 286 -4.45 6.24 4.26
C GLN A 286 -4.19 5.25 5.40
N GLN A 287 -4.93 4.14 5.47
CA GLN A 287 -4.69 3.08 6.45
C GLN A 287 -3.28 2.50 6.31
N ALA A 288 -2.84 2.22 5.06
CA ALA A 288 -1.51 1.70 4.79
C ALA A 288 -0.39 2.58 5.35
N THR A 289 -0.58 3.89 5.33
CA THR A 289 0.43 4.83 5.84
C THR A 289 0.37 5.05 7.35
N ASN A 290 -0.67 4.56 8.03
CA ASN A 290 -0.83 4.72 9.49
C ASN A 290 -0.12 3.65 10.31
N GLU A 291 0.11 2.47 9.76
CA GLU A 291 0.73 1.36 10.47
C GLU A 291 2.25 1.34 10.24
N LYS A 292 3.01 1.27 11.36
CA LYS A 292 4.47 1.19 11.32
C LYS A 292 4.93 -0.25 11.09
N SER A 293 5.93 -0.43 10.22
CA SER A 293 6.59 -1.72 10.04
C SER A 293 7.37 -2.14 11.29
N GLU A 294 7.66 -3.45 11.42
CA GLU A 294 8.50 -3.96 12.52
C GLU A 294 9.91 -3.36 12.46
N THR A 295 10.44 -3.14 11.26
CA THR A 295 11.73 -2.45 11.07
C THR A 295 11.69 -1.02 11.59
N GLU A 296 10.60 -0.25 11.36
CA GLU A 296 10.45 1.10 11.93
C GLU A 296 10.35 1.10 13.44
N LYS A 297 9.59 0.15 14.01
CA LYS A 297 9.50 -0.04 15.47
C LYS A 297 10.87 -0.38 16.06
N PHE A 298 11.62 -1.26 15.38
CA PHE A 298 12.99 -1.63 15.78
C PHE A 298 13.89 -0.40 15.77
N ILE A 299 13.92 0.40 14.69
CA ILE A 299 14.77 1.60 14.60
C ILE A 299 14.41 2.61 15.70
N THR A 300 13.13 2.82 15.96
CA THR A 300 12.68 3.71 17.05
C THR A 300 13.15 3.20 18.42
N LYS A 301 13.08 1.89 18.65
CA LYS A 301 13.58 1.26 19.87
C LYS A 301 15.10 1.33 19.96
N PHE A 302 15.79 1.04 18.86
CA PHE A 302 17.24 1.12 18.74
C PHE A 302 17.76 2.52 19.07
N SER A 303 17.21 3.57 18.47
CA SER A 303 17.60 4.95 18.71
C SER A 303 17.54 5.34 20.19
N ARG A 304 16.53 4.83 20.93
CA ARG A 304 16.35 5.10 22.35
C ARG A 304 17.52 4.60 23.21
N TYR A 305 18.12 3.46 22.85
CA TYR A 305 19.27 2.89 23.60
C TYR A 305 20.60 3.33 22.99
N TYR A 306 20.65 3.48 21.69
CA TYR A 306 21.86 3.83 20.95
C TYR A 306 22.41 5.20 21.37
N THR A 307 21.58 6.24 21.41
CA THR A 307 22.00 7.61 21.72
C THR A 307 22.65 7.74 23.10
N PRO A 308 22.02 7.25 24.21
CA PRO A 308 22.70 7.27 25.51
C PRO A 308 23.98 6.45 25.56
N SER A 309 24.03 5.30 24.87
CA SER A 309 25.22 4.44 24.84
C SER A 309 26.40 5.13 24.16
N VAL A 310 26.14 5.82 23.05
CA VAL A 310 27.21 6.53 22.33
C VAL A 310 27.67 7.74 23.12
N LEU A 311 26.78 8.49 23.79
CA LEU A 311 27.19 9.57 24.68
C LEU A 311 28.12 9.05 25.79
N PHE A 312 27.77 7.90 26.39
CA PHE A 312 28.61 7.28 27.40
C PHE A 312 29.98 6.88 26.83
N ILE A 313 30.02 6.29 25.63
CA ILE A 313 31.26 5.94 24.94
C ILE A 313 32.10 7.20 24.64
N ALA A 314 31.47 8.26 24.09
CA ALA A 314 32.14 9.51 23.82
C ALA A 314 32.75 10.15 25.07
N LEU A 315 32.03 10.07 26.19
CA LEU A 315 32.52 10.52 27.50
C LEU A 315 33.74 9.67 27.97
N MET A 316 33.68 8.34 27.80
CA MET A 316 34.81 7.45 28.09
C MET A 316 36.03 7.77 27.24
N ILE A 317 35.81 8.04 25.94
CA ILE A 317 36.90 8.46 25.02
C ILE A 317 37.50 9.78 25.46
N ALA A 318 36.72 10.73 25.90
CA ALA A 318 37.19 12.03 26.34
C ALA A 318 38.00 11.98 27.66
N ILE A 319 37.65 11.06 28.58
CA ILE A 319 38.20 11.05 29.94
C ILE A 319 39.25 10.00 30.17
N LEU A 320 39.05 8.74 29.70
CA LEU A 320 39.98 7.64 30.08
C LEU A 320 41.37 7.79 29.52
N PRO A 321 41.61 8.08 28.24
CA PRO A 321 42.97 8.11 27.70
C PRO A 321 43.85 9.20 28.33
N PRO A 322 43.41 10.44 28.59
CA PRO A 322 44.20 11.42 29.31
C PRO A 322 44.54 10.99 30.73
N LEU A 323 43.64 10.30 31.43
CA LEU A 323 43.93 9.77 32.77
C LEU A 323 45.05 8.73 32.76
N PHE A 324 45.23 8.00 31.65
CA PHE A 324 46.32 7.06 31.44
C PHE A 324 47.52 7.71 30.72
N SER A 325 47.62 9.04 30.71
CA SER A 325 48.73 9.80 30.08
C SER A 325 48.91 9.54 28.58
N MET A 326 47.84 9.23 27.87
CA MET A 326 47.83 8.96 26.42
C MET A 326 47.61 10.22 25.58
N GLY A 327 47.86 11.43 26.10
CA GLY A 327 47.70 12.71 25.42
C GLY A 327 47.03 13.77 26.29
N SER A 328 46.73 14.95 25.73
CA SER A 328 46.05 16.04 26.43
C SER A 328 44.54 15.83 26.53
N PHE A 329 43.92 16.45 27.54
CA PHE A 329 42.46 16.44 27.68
C PHE A 329 41.77 17.10 26.48
N ASP A 330 42.30 18.22 25.96
CA ASP A 330 41.72 18.95 24.83
C ASP A 330 41.64 18.08 23.57
N GLU A 331 42.71 17.31 23.29
CA GLU A 331 42.75 16.38 22.15
C GLU A 331 41.71 15.27 22.27
N TRP A 332 41.61 14.62 23.45
CA TRP A 332 40.65 13.53 23.62
C TRP A 332 39.23 13.97 23.79
N ILE A 333 38.98 15.17 24.36
CA ILE A 333 37.65 15.81 24.33
C ILE A 333 37.24 16.04 22.88
N TYR A 334 38.12 16.59 22.04
CA TYR A 334 37.84 16.82 20.62
C TYR A 334 37.50 15.53 19.90
N ARG A 335 38.28 14.44 20.09
CA ARG A 335 37.99 13.09 19.53
C ARG A 335 36.64 12.54 20.03
N GLY A 336 36.32 12.72 21.29
CA GLY A 336 35.03 12.36 21.87
C GLY A 336 33.85 13.15 21.23
N LEU A 337 34.07 14.44 20.96
CA LEU A 337 33.08 15.28 20.26
C LEU A 337 32.84 14.83 18.80
N VAL A 338 33.93 14.42 18.07
CA VAL A 338 33.79 13.85 16.72
C VAL A 338 32.94 12.59 16.76
N ALA A 339 33.24 11.66 17.70
CA ALA A 339 32.46 10.43 17.87
C ALA A 339 30.99 10.72 18.21
N LEU A 340 30.75 11.70 19.08
CA LEU A 340 29.40 12.12 19.45
C LEU A 340 28.63 12.70 18.27
N MET A 341 29.28 13.50 17.44
CA MET A 341 28.69 14.16 16.28
C MET A 341 28.15 13.16 15.24
N VAL A 342 28.93 12.11 14.95
CA VAL A 342 28.54 11.06 13.97
C VAL A 342 27.41 10.17 14.47
N SER A 343 27.08 10.24 15.75
CA SER A 343 26.22 9.25 16.43
C SER A 343 24.72 9.40 16.17
N CYS A 344 24.26 10.49 15.53
CA CYS A 344 22.85 10.66 15.24
C CYS A 344 22.36 9.62 14.21
N PRO A 345 21.33 8.80 14.49
CA PRO A 345 20.79 7.85 13.51
C PRO A 345 19.86 8.48 12.48
N CYS A 346 20.00 9.78 12.18
CA CYS A 346 19.08 10.60 11.36
C CYS A 346 18.79 9.97 10.00
N ALA A 347 19.82 9.45 9.31
CA ALA A 347 19.66 8.77 8.03
C ALA A 347 18.72 7.57 8.10
N LEU A 348 18.75 6.78 9.18
CA LEU A 348 17.92 5.60 9.35
C LEU A 348 16.47 5.97 9.66
N VAL A 349 16.28 6.92 10.58
CA VAL A 349 14.94 7.35 11.06
C VAL A 349 14.11 7.92 9.93
N ILE A 350 14.73 8.56 8.94
CA ILE A 350 14.02 9.19 7.82
C ILE A 350 13.93 8.26 6.61
N SER A 351 15.03 7.58 6.23
CA SER A 351 15.08 6.84 4.97
C SER A 351 14.25 5.54 4.98
N VAL A 352 14.09 4.91 6.14
CA VAL A 352 13.36 3.63 6.25
C VAL A 352 11.86 3.81 6.05
N PRO A 353 11.15 4.70 6.78
CA PRO A 353 9.74 4.97 6.50
C PRO A 353 9.52 5.40 5.05
N LEU A 354 10.38 6.28 4.54
CA LEU A 354 10.28 6.77 3.16
C LEU A 354 10.42 5.65 2.13
N GLY A 355 11.29 4.67 2.37
CA GLY A 355 11.43 3.48 1.54
C GLY A 355 10.15 2.64 1.51
N TYR A 356 9.56 2.37 2.66
CA TYR A 356 8.30 1.63 2.75
C TYR A 356 7.13 2.37 2.09
N PHE A 357 6.99 3.66 2.33
CA PHE A 357 5.98 4.48 1.64
C PHE A 357 6.18 4.49 0.12
N GLY A 358 7.44 4.53 -0.32
CA GLY A 358 7.77 4.38 -1.73
C GLY A 358 7.27 3.06 -2.32
N GLY A 359 7.46 1.96 -1.60
CA GLY A 359 6.99 0.62 -1.97
C GLY A 359 5.45 0.53 -2.05
N VAL A 360 4.74 1.02 -1.03
CA VAL A 360 3.26 1.10 -1.05
C VAL A 360 2.78 1.94 -2.22
N GLY A 361 3.40 3.09 -2.46
CA GLY A 361 3.06 3.94 -3.59
C GLY A 361 3.34 3.30 -4.96
N ALA A 362 4.39 2.48 -5.08
CA ALA A 362 4.66 1.71 -6.30
C ALA A 362 3.61 0.62 -6.54
N ALA A 363 3.18 -0.08 -5.48
CA ALA A 363 2.13 -1.09 -5.54
C ALA A 363 0.77 -0.47 -5.93
N SER A 364 0.39 0.64 -5.30
CA SER A 364 -0.86 1.35 -5.58
C SER A 364 -0.97 1.76 -7.05
N ARG A 365 0.11 2.27 -7.66
CA ARG A 365 0.14 2.61 -9.11
C ARG A 365 -0.07 1.42 -10.04
N LYS A 366 0.13 0.19 -9.54
CA LYS A 366 -0.10 -1.06 -10.28
C LYS A 366 -1.43 -1.71 -9.93
N GLY A 367 -2.35 -0.98 -9.31
CA GLY A 367 -3.66 -1.49 -8.89
C GLY A 367 -3.59 -2.46 -7.71
N ILE A 368 -2.54 -2.38 -6.88
CA ILE A 368 -2.37 -3.23 -5.70
C ILE A 368 -2.46 -2.35 -4.46
N LEU A 369 -3.58 -2.43 -3.76
CA LEU A 369 -3.85 -1.64 -2.57
C LEU A 369 -3.51 -2.44 -1.31
N MET A 370 -2.83 -1.82 -0.37
CA MET A 370 -2.40 -2.45 0.88
C MET A 370 -2.96 -1.72 2.09
N LYS A 371 -3.29 -2.43 3.16
CA LYS A 371 -3.76 -1.84 4.43
C LYS A 371 -2.64 -1.39 5.37
N GLY A 372 -1.41 -1.86 5.18
CA GLY A 372 -0.29 -1.50 6.05
C GLY A 372 1.08 -1.67 5.39
N VAL A 373 2.05 -0.85 5.79
CA VAL A 373 3.44 -1.00 5.32
C VAL A 373 4.08 -2.28 5.84
N HIS A 374 3.64 -2.81 7.00
CA HIS A 374 4.11 -4.07 7.57
C HIS A 374 3.88 -5.25 6.63
N VAL A 375 2.83 -5.20 5.81
CA VAL A 375 2.49 -6.24 4.83
C VAL A 375 3.63 -6.48 3.85
N LEU A 376 4.33 -5.41 3.39
CA LEU A 376 5.51 -5.54 2.53
C LEU A 376 6.63 -6.35 3.20
N GLU A 377 6.78 -6.20 4.51
CA GLU A 377 7.82 -6.92 5.26
C GLU A 377 7.47 -8.40 5.39
N VAL A 378 6.22 -8.72 5.74
CA VAL A 378 5.72 -10.09 5.86
C VAL A 378 5.77 -10.83 4.52
N LEU A 379 5.37 -10.19 3.42
CA LEU A 379 5.45 -10.75 2.06
C LEU A 379 6.86 -11.27 1.72
N THR A 380 7.91 -10.55 2.15
CA THR A 380 9.29 -10.97 1.85
C THR A 380 9.73 -12.21 2.61
N GLN A 381 9.02 -12.62 3.64
CA GLN A 381 9.31 -13.77 4.49
C GLN A 381 8.38 -14.95 4.20
N ALA A 382 7.30 -14.73 3.45
CA ALA A 382 6.35 -15.77 3.09
C ALA A 382 7.00 -16.79 2.14
N LYS A 383 6.75 -18.08 2.41
CA LYS A 383 7.23 -19.21 1.62
C LYS A 383 6.10 -20.13 1.13
N SER A 384 4.90 -19.89 1.60
CA SER A 384 3.74 -20.71 1.30
C SER A 384 2.58 -19.82 0.83
N ILE A 385 1.85 -20.26 -0.20
CA ILE A 385 0.63 -19.62 -0.68
C ILE A 385 -0.47 -20.65 -0.81
N ALA A 386 -1.63 -20.34 -0.24
CA ALA A 386 -2.85 -21.08 -0.50
C ALA A 386 -3.84 -20.20 -1.28
N PHE A 387 -4.51 -20.79 -2.24
CA PHE A 387 -5.48 -20.13 -3.11
C PHE A 387 -6.87 -20.71 -2.89
N ASP A 388 -7.89 -19.85 -2.90
CA ASP A 388 -9.20 -20.31 -3.28
C ASP A 388 -9.22 -20.72 -4.76
N LYS A 389 -10.10 -21.64 -5.13
CA LYS A 389 -10.20 -22.09 -6.52
C LYS A 389 -11.00 -21.12 -7.38
N THR A 390 -12.27 -20.94 -7.02
CA THR A 390 -13.29 -20.29 -7.87
C THR A 390 -13.16 -18.77 -7.83
N GLY A 391 -13.10 -18.12 -9.01
CA GLY A 391 -12.92 -16.66 -9.10
C GLY A 391 -11.50 -16.19 -8.79
N THR A 392 -10.67 -17.02 -8.15
CA THR A 392 -9.26 -16.69 -7.81
C THR A 392 -8.30 -17.29 -8.84
N LEU A 393 -8.15 -18.60 -8.89
CA LEU A 393 -7.33 -19.30 -9.91
C LEU A 393 -8.09 -19.51 -11.22
N THR A 394 -9.40 -19.47 -11.16
CA THR A 394 -10.31 -19.63 -12.30
C THR A 394 -11.02 -18.31 -12.61
N LYS A 395 -11.58 -18.21 -13.82
CA LYS A 395 -12.30 -17.03 -14.29
C LYS A 395 -13.66 -16.86 -13.61
N GLY A 396 -14.15 -17.89 -12.88
CA GLY A 396 -15.52 -17.93 -12.34
C GLY A 396 -16.59 -18.06 -13.44
N VAL A 397 -16.15 -18.44 -14.64
CA VAL A 397 -17.02 -18.63 -15.80
C VAL A 397 -16.98 -20.10 -16.17
N PHE A 398 -18.13 -20.74 -16.11
CA PHE A 398 -18.29 -22.11 -16.54
C PHE A 398 -18.15 -22.24 -18.05
N LYS A 399 -17.48 -23.28 -18.52
CA LYS A 399 -17.31 -23.60 -19.93
C LYS A 399 -17.66 -25.06 -20.19
N VAL A 400 -18.34 -25.32 -21.30
CA VAL A 400 -18.53 -26.67 -21.80
C VAL A 400 -17.20 -27.22 -22.30
N MET A 401 -16.69 -28.27 -21.63
CA MET A 401 -15.38 -28.90 -21.94
C MET A 401 -15.54 -30.07 -22.91
N ASP A 402 -16.56 -30.88 -22.72
CA ASP A 402 -16.87 -32.00 -23.59
C ASP A 402 -18.38 -32.30 -23.58
N ILE A 403 -18.84 -32.91 -24.67
CA ILE A 403 -20.22 -33.38 -24.84
C ILE A 403 -20.12 -34.86 -25.22
N VAL A 404 -20.71 -35.70 -24.42
CA VAL A 404 -20.68 -37.16 -24.60
C VAL A 404 -22.06 -37.63 -24.94
N PRO A 405 -22.35 -37.83 -26.25
CA PRO A 405 -23.65 -38.31 -26.69
C PRO A 405 -23.78 -39.82 -26.42
N GLN A 406 -25.00 -40.28 -26.24
CA GLN A 406 -25.34 -41.68 -26.04
C GLN A 406 -26.61 -42.06 -26.84
N ASN A 407 -26.88 -43.35 -26.91
CA ASN A 407 -28.05 -43.92 -27.59
C ASN A 407 -28.25 -43.45 -29.03
N GLY A 408 -27.12 -43.20 -29.77
CA GLY A 408 -27.18 -42.87 -31.18
C GLY A 408 -27.40 -41.39 -31.49
N HIS A 409 -27.42 -40.48 -30.49
CA HIS A 409 -27.51 -39.05 -30.66
C HIS A 409 -26.16 -38.43 -31.01
N SER A 410 -26.19 -37.20 -31.57
CA SER A 410 -24.99 -36.40 -31.87
C SER A 410 -24.64 -35.42 -30.74
N LYS A 411 -23.43 -34.87 -30.75
CA LYS A 411 -23.01 -33.78 -29.82
C LYS A 411 -23.88 -32.56 -29.96
N GLU A 412 -24.23 -32.24 -31.19
CA GLU A 412 -25.07 -31.12 -31.55
C GLU A 412 -26.46 -31.25 -30.98
N GLU A 413 -27.07 -32.46 -31.07
CA GLU A 413 -28.40 -32.74 -30.51
C GLU A 413 -28.42 -32.63 -28.99
N VAL A 414 -27.43 -33.21 -28.30
CA VAL A 414 -27.33 -33.14 -26.82
C VAL A 414 -27.20 -31.68 -26.38
N LEU A 415 -26.35 -30.89 -27.04
CA LEU A 415 -26.14 -29.48 -26.71
C LEU A 415 -27.38 -28.63 -27.01
N HIS A 416 -28.04 -28.88 -28.14
CA HIS A 416 -29.25 -28.21 -28.56
C HIS A 416 -30.38 -28.41 -27.53
N TYR A 417 -30.68 -29.66 -27.18
CA TYR A 417 -31.74 -29.94 -26.19
C TYR A 417 -31.42 -29.42 -24.81
N ALA A 418 -30.15 -29.52 -24.36
CA ALA A 418 -29.73 -28.92 -23.12
C ALA A 418 -29.91 -27.39 -23.11
N SER A 419 -29.54 -26.70 -24.19
CA SER A 419 -29.72 -25.25 -24.34
C SER A 419 -31.17 -24.87 -24.34
N CYS A 420 -32.01 -25.59 -25.10
CA CYS A 420 -33.47 -25.36 -25.14
C CYS A 420 -34.06 -25.42 -23.74
N SER A 421 -33.77 -26.47 -22.97
CA SER A 421 -34.33 -26.67 -21.63
C SER A 421 -33.94 -25.56 -20.64
N GLN A 422 -32.78 -24.94 -20.85
CA GLN A 422 -32.19 -23.96 -19.92
C GLN A 422 -32.34 -22.50 -20.39
N LEU A 423 -33.10 -22.22 -21.44
CA LEU A 423 -33.18 -20.89 -22.04
C LEU A 423 -33.72 -19.82 -21.06
N LEU A 424 -34.59 -20.19 -20.12
CA LEU A 424 -35.12 -19.29 -19.10
C LEU A 424 -34.33 -19.26 -17.79
N SER A 425 -33.29 -20.10 -17.65
CA SER A 425 -32.46 -20.15 -16.45
C SER A 425 -31.37 -19.06 -16.48
N THR A 426 -31.24 -18.37 -15.37
CA THR A 426 -30.14 -17.43 -15.14
C THR A 426 -28.92 -18.08 -14.46
N HIS A 427 -28.95 -19.38 -14.25
CA HIS A 427 -27.87 -20.09 -13.61
C HIS A 427 -26.58 -20.07 -14.46
N PRO A 428 -25.38 -19.84 -13.90
CA PRO A 428 -24.13 -19.75 -14.67
C PRO A 428 -23.84 -20.97 -15.56
N ILE A 429 -24.22 -22.17 -15.15
CA ILE A 429 -24.14 -23.40 -15.95
C ILE A 429 -25.04 -23.31 -17.18
N ALA A 430 -26.27 -22.82 -17.02
CA ALA A 430 -27.22 -22.65 -18.12
C ALA A 430 -26.68 -21.65 -19.16
N LEU A 431 -26.16 -20.51 -18.71
CA LEU A 431 -25.55 -19.51 -19.58
C LEU A 431 -24.36 -20.06 -20.35
N SER A 432 -23.55 -20.94 -19.74
CA SER A 432 -22.40 -21.56 -20.41
C SER A 432 -22.84 -22.54 -21.50
N ILE A 433 -23.92 -23.31 -21.29
CA ILE A 433 -24.50 -24.21 -22.27
C ILE A 433 -25.10 -23.43 -23.43
N GLN A 434 -25.85 -22.36 -23.16
CA GLN A 434 -26.43 -21.49 -24.18
C GLN A 434 -25.34 -20.88 -25.06
N LYS A 435 -24.27 -20.35 -24.45
CA LYS A 435 -23.13 -19.78 -25.19
C LYS A 435 -22.44 -20.82 -26.05
N ALA A 436 -22.20 -22.03 -25.54
CA ALA A 436 -21.61 -23.10 -26.32
C ALA A 436 -22.50 -23.51 -27.49
N CYS A 437 -23.83 -23.50 -27.32
CA CYS A 437 -24.81 -23.76 -28.36
C CYS A 437 -24.73 -22.71 -29.47
N GLU A 438 -24.70 -21.42 -29.11
CA GLU A 438 -24.55 -20.31 -30.07
C GLU A 438 -23.22 -20.40 -30.87
N GLU A 439 -22.12 -20.78 -30.21
CA GLU A 439 -20.82 -20.92 -30.85
C GLU A 439 -20.74 -22.12 -31.81
N MET A 440 -21.37 -23.24 -31.46
CA MET A 440 -21.31 -24.50 -32.22
C MET A 440 -22.36 -24.56 -33.33
N LEU A 441 -23.55 -23.99 -33.10
CA LEU A 441 -24.73 -24.08 -33.98
C LEU A 441 -25.08 -22.72 -34.59
N LYS A 442 -24.13 -22.02 -35.20
CA LYS A 442 -24.20 -20.62 -35.68
C LYS A 442 -25.42 -20.26 -36.54
N ASP A 443 -26.13 -21.23 -37.11
CA ASP A 443 -27.30 -21.04 -37.97
C ASP A 443 -28.63 -21.48 -37.34
N ASP A 444 -28.68 -21.85 -36.06
CA ASP A 444 -29.87 -22.36 -35.42
C ASP A 444 -30.79 -21.22 -34.97
N LYS A 445 -31.59 -20.71 -35.94
CA LYS A 445 -32.67 -19.73 -35.72
C LYS A 445 -33.98 -20.40 -35.26
N HIS A 446 -33.92 -21.48 -34.49
CA HIS A 446 -35.17 -22.07 -34.01
C HIS A 446 -35.83 -21.16 -32.98
N GLN A 447 -37.08 -20.77 -33.29
CA GLN A 447 -37.98 -20.16 -32.30
C GLN A 447 -38.37 -21.25 -31.28
N HIS A 448 -37.75 -21.18 -30.09
CA HIS A 448 -38.04 -22.10 -29.02
C HIS A 448 -39.34 -21.71 -28.32
N ASP A 449 -40.42 -22.47 -28.56
CA ASP A 449 -41.67 -22.35 -27.81
C ASP A 449 -41.55 -23.21 -26.53
N ILE A 450 -41.08 -22.59 -25.44
CA ILE A 450 -40.89 -23.26 -24.15
C ILE A 450 -42.15 -23.14 -23.31
N LYS A 451 -42.71 -24.30 -22.93
CA LYS A 451 -43.83 -24.43 -22.02
C LYS A 451 -43.44 -25.26 -20.80
N ASN A 452 -44.23 -25.14 -19.74
CA ASN A 452 -44.07 -25.95 -18.52
C ASN A 452 -42.62 -26.00 -17.99
N TYR A 453 -41.97 -24.82 -17.96
CA TYR A 453 -40.61 -24.68 -17.38
C TYR A 453 -40.67 -24.85 -15.86
N GLU A 454 -39.86 -25.76 -15.33
CA GLU A 454 -39.74 -26.04 -13.90
C GLU A 454 -38.26 -26.18 -13.51
N GLU A 455 -37.78 -25.34 -12.60
CA GLU A 455 -36.44 -25.46 -12.03
C GLU A 455 -36.52 -26.17 -10.69
N VAL A 456 -35.88 -27.35 -10.61
CA VAL A 456 -35.84 -28.17 -9.40
C VAL A 456 -34.56 -27.83 -8.64
N SER A 457 -34.72 -27.16 -7.50
CA SER A 457 -33.61 -26.63 -6.72
C SER A 457 -32.55 -27.72 -6.37
N GLY A 458 -31.30 -27.47 -6.73
CA GLY A 458 -30.16 -28.37 -6.48
C GLY A 458 -30.13 -29.62 -7.37
N MET A 459 -31.04 -29.78 -8.36
CA MET A 459 -31.11 -30.95 -9.24
C MET A 459 -30.97 -30.59 -10.73
N GLY A 460 -31.71 -29.60 -11.23
CA GLY A 460 -31.68 -29.26 -12.64
C GLY A 460 -32.99 -28.61 -13.14
N VAL A 461 -33.24 -28.70 -14.42
CA VAL A 461 -34.35 -28.07 -15.12
C VAL A 461 -35.16 -29.11 -15.91
N LYS A 462 -36.46 -28.95 -15.87
CA LYS A 462 -37.40 -29.66 -16.70
C LYS A 462 -38.19 -28.66 -17.55
N ALA A 463 -38.21 -28.84 -18.85
CA ALA A 463 -38.90 -27.94 -19.76
C ALA A 463 -39.55 -28.73 -20.89
N GLN A 464 -40.68 -28.21 -21.39
CA GLN A 464 -41.34 -28.72 -22.58
C GLN A 464 -41.00 -27.77 -23.74
N CYS A 465 -40.25 -28.28 -24.72
CA CYS A 465 -39.94 -27.54 -25.93
C CYS A 465 -40.86 -28.05 -27.07
N HIS A 466 -41.80 -27.23 -27.52
CA HIS A 466 -42.89 -27.62 -28.41
C HIS A 466 -43.77 -28.73 -27.77
N THR A 467 -43.59 -29.97 -28.21
CA THR A 467 -44.29 -31.14 -27.68
C THR A 467 -43.40 -32.04 -26.84
N ASP A 468 -42.11 -31.80 -26.90
CA ASP A 468 -41.08 -32.71 -26.36
C ASP A 468 -40.64 -32.29 -24.95
N LEU A 469 -40.54 -33.29 -24.07
CA LEU A 469 -40.11 -33.10 -22.70
C LEU A 469 -38.59 -33.22 -22.63
N ILE A 470 -37.92 -32.19 -22.16
CA ILE A 470 -36.45 -32.17 -21.95
C ILE A 470 -36.16 -32.06 -20.45
N ILE A 471 -35.28 -32.89 -19.96
CA ILE A 471 -34.76 -32.86 -18.59
C ILE A 471 -33.26 -32.71 -18.67
N ALA A 472 -32.75 -31.66 -18.02
CA ALA A 472 -31.31 -31.41 -17.93
C ALA A 472 -30.90 -31.15 -16.48
N GLY A 473 -30.00 -31.96 -15.92
CA GLY A 473 -29.62 -31.84 -14.50
C GLY A 473 -28.60 -32.89 -14.06
N ASN A 474 -28.45 -33.02 -12.75
CA ASN A 474 -27.56 -34.01 -12.14
C ASN A 474 -28.21 -35.39 -12.11
N GLU A 475 -27.47 -36.44 -11.67
CA GLU A 475 -27.97 -37.80 -11.55
C GLU A 475 -29.26 -37.90 -10.74
N LYS A 476 -29.36 -37.17 -9.62
CA LYS A 476 -30.56 -37.16 -8.78
C LYS A 476 -31.83 -36.71 -9.52
N MET A 477 -31.68 -35.80 -10.49
CA MET A 477 -32.76 -35.35 -11.34
C MET A 477 -33.26 -36.48 -12.23
N LEU A 478 -32.35 -37.25 -12.83
CA LEU A 478 -32.71 -38.36 -13.69
C LEU A 478 -33.32 -39.52 -12.88
N ASP A 479 -32.77 -39.82 -11.70
CA ASP A 479 -33.30 -40.80 -10.77
C ASP A 479 -34.73 -40.50 -10.34
N GLN A 480 -35.01 -39.23 -10.04
CA GLN A 480 -36.38 -38.75 -9.67
C GLN A 480 -37.39 -39.01 -10.78
N PHE A 481 -36.98 -38.92 -12.04
CA PHE A 481 -37.83 -39.19 -13.21
C PHE A 481 -37.67 -40.62 -13.73
N HIS A 482 -37.01 -41.51 -13.00
CA HIS A 482 -36.77 -42.94 -13.34
C HIS A 482 -36.16 -43.12 -14.73
N ILE A 483 -35.23 -42.25 -15.13
CA ILE A 483 -34.52 -42.31 -16.40
C ILE A 483 -33.20 -43.03 -16.17
N ALA A 484 -33.03 -44.19 -16.85
CA ALA A 484 -31.77 -44.92 -16.80
C ALA A 484 -30.65 -44.11 -17.49
N HIS A 485 -29.56 -43.88 -16.79
CA HIS A 485 -28.44 -43.06 -17.25
C HIS A 485 -27.09 -43.76 -17.01
N SER A 486 -26.06 -43.32 -17.70
CA SER A 486 -24.70 -43.76 -17.45
C SER A 486 -24.16 -43.11 -16.16
N PRO A 487 -23.34 -43.83 -15.38
CA PRO A 487 -22.68 -43.23 -14.22
C PRO A 487 -21.83 -42.03 -14.65
N SER A 488 -21.87 -40.98 -13.85
CA SER A 488 -21.06 -39.78 -14.10
C SER A 488 -19.57 -40.10 -14.10
N PRO A 489 -18.79 -39.61 -15.07
CA PRO A 489 -17.35 -39.63 -14.96
C PRO A 489 -16.92 -38.85 -13.71
N GLU A 490 -15.80 -39.23 -13.12
CA GLU A 490 -15.32 -38.64 -11.86
C GLU A 490 -14.92 -37.17 -12.02
N ASN A 491 -14.70 -36.62 -13.24
CA ASN A 491 -14.16 -35.34 -13.50
C ASN A 491 -15.19 -34.30 -14.01
N GLY A 492 -15.32 -33.17 -13.30
CA GLY A 492 -16.13 -32.00 -13.71
C GLY A 492 -17.53 -31.95 -13.11
N THR A 493 -18.25 -30.88 -13.44
CA THR A 493 -19.67 -30.74 -13.18
C THR A 493 -20.41 -31.32 -14.37
N ILE A 494 -21.21 -32.34 -14.14
CA ILE A 494 -21.92 -33.07 -15.20
C ILE A 494 -23.36 -32.61 -15.25
N VAL A 495 -23.83 -32.25 -16.46
CA VAL A 495 -25.23 -32.04 -16.76
C VAL A 495 -25.71 -33.16 -17.68
N HIS A 496 -26.47 -34.08 -17.13
CA HIS A 496 -27.15 -35.13 -17.88
C HIS A 496 -28.32 -34.57 -18.63
N VAL A 497 -28.57 -35.08 -19.83
CA VAL A 497 -29.65 -34.63 -20.70
C VAL A 497 -30.50 -35.84 -21.12
N ALA A 498 -31.82 -35.69 -20.95
CA ALA A 498 -32.78 -36.63 -21.42
C ALA A 498 -33.85 -35.96 -22.26
N PHE A 499 -34.26 -36.64 -23.32
CA PHE A 499 -35.26 -36.23 -24.29
C PHE A 499 -36.38 -37.27 -24.34
N ASN A 500 -37.65 -36.87 -24.06
CA ASN A 500 -38.81 -37.74 -24.03
C ASN A 500 -38.58 -39.03 -23.21
N GLN A 501 -38.06 -38.85 -21.99
CA GLN A 501 -37.68 -39.94 -21.05
C GLN A 501 -36.57 -40.87 -21.53
N THR A 502 -35.89 -40.58 -22.63
CA THR A 502 -34.74 -41.30 -23.09
C THR A 502 -33.47 -40.54 -22.78
N TYR A 503 -32.52 -41.19 -22.15
CA TYR A 503 -31.22 -40.59 -21.89
C TYR A 503 -30.44 -40.38 -23.20
N ILE A 504 -29.99 -39.17 -23.51
CA ILE A 504 -29.30 -38.86 -24.77
C ILE A 504 -27.82 -38.51 -24.61
N GLY A 505 -27.36 -38.29 -23.38
CA GLY A 505 -25.95 -38.02 -23.10
C GLY A 505 -25.73 -37.07 -21.95
N TYR A 506 -24.50 -36.60 -21.81
CA TYR A 506 -24.16 -35.60 -20.78
C TYR A 506 -23.16 -34.58 -21.30
N ILE A 507 -23.16 -33.45 -20.63
CA ILE A 507 -22.26 -32.31 -20.88
C ILE A 507 -21.33 -32.16 -19.68
N VAL A 508 -20.02 -32.11 -19.95
CA VAL A 508 -18.99 -31.87 -18.93
C VAL A 508 -18.72 -30.37 -18.90
N ILE A 509 -18.90 -29.79 -17.73
CA ILE A 509 -18.69 -28.36 -17.50
C ILE A 509 -17.60 -28.20 -16.46
N SER A 510 -16.65 -27.31 -16.73
CA SER A 510 -15.62 -26.93 -15.78
C SER A 510 -15.43 -25.42 -15.75
N ASP A 511 -14.92 -24.94 -14.64
CA ASP A 511 -14.49 -23.55 -14.52
C ASP A 511 -13.13 -23.37 -15.24
N GLU A 512 -13.00 -22.33 -16.02
CA GLU A 512 -11.80 -22.08 -16.83
C GLU A 512 -10.68 -21.49 -15.97
N ILE A 513 -9.50 -22.10 -15.99
CA ILE A 513 -8.31 -21.57 -15.31
C ILE A 513 -7.93 -20.22 -15.95
N LYS A 514 -7.55 -19.24 -15.15
CA LYS A 514 -7.05 -17.94 -15.65
C LYS A 514 -5.81 -18.14 -16.52
N ASP A 515 -5.71 -17.40 -17.61
CA ASP A 515 -4.65 -17.56 -18.61
C ASP A 515 -3.25 -17.32 -18.02
N ASP A 516 -3.16 -16.47 -17.00
CA ASP A 516 -1.91 -16.12 -16.30
C ASP A 516 -1.58 -17.03 -15.09
N ALA A 517 -2.42 -18.03 -14.75
CA ALA A 517 -2.26 -18.84 -13.54
C ALA A 517 -0.97 -19.67 -13.54
N ILE A 518 -0.70 -20.40 -14.62
CA ILE A 518 0.49 -21.28 -14.72
C ILE A 518 1.77 -20.44 -14.66
N GLU A 519 1.82 -19.34 -15.43
CA GLU A 519 2.96 -18.42 -15.44
C GLU A 519 3.17 -17.76 -14.08
N CYS A 520 2.08 -17.33 -13.44
CA CYS A 520 2.11 -16.74 -12.11
C CYS A 520 2.74 -17.69 -11.07
N LEU A 521 2.31 -18.96 -11.02
CA LEU A 521 2.85 -19.92 -10.06
C LEU A 521 4.34 -20.20 -10.32
N ARG A 522 4.74 -20.33 -11.57
CA ARG A 522 6.15 -20.48 -11.95
C ARG A 522 6.99 -19.31 -11.47
N ASP A 523 6.51 -18.07 -11.70
CA ASP A 523 7.22 -16.86 -11.33
C ASP A 523 7.26 -16.63 -9.82
N LEU A 524 6.18 -16.97 -9.09
CA LEU A 524 6.17 -16.98 -7.63
C LEU A 524 7.19 -17.98 -7.06
N LYS A 525 7.31 -19.17 -7.68
CA LYS A 525 8.31 -20.16 -7.31
C LYS A 525 9.75 -19.64 -7.54
N ALA A 526 9.99 -18.98 -8.67
CA ALA A 526 11.26 -18.31 -8.95
C ALA A 526 11.57 -17.19 -7.93
N GLN A 527 10.56 -16.59 -7.36
CA GLN A 527 10.68 -15.60 -6.28
C GLN A 527 10.78 -16.22 -4.87
N GLY A 528 10.89 -17.55 -4.72
CA GLY A 528 11.16 -18.23 -3.46
C GLY A 528 9.92 -18.62 -2.67
N ILE A 529 8.76 -18.69 -3.28
CA ILE A 529 7.59 -19.38 -2.74
C ILE A 529 7.78 -20.86 -3.03
N GLU A 530 7.76 -21.69 -1.99
CA GLU A 530 8.11 -23.10 -2.08
C GLU A 530 6.85 -23.99 -2.12
N ASN A 531 5.79 -23.60 -1.40
CA ASN A 531 4.62 -24.43 -1.18
C ASN A 531 3.35 -23.75 -1.72
N PHE A 532 2.61 -24.49 -2.54
CA PHE A 532 1.36 -24.04 -3.15
C PHE A 532 0.24 -24.99 -2.80
N CYS A 533 -0.92 -24.45 -2.40
CA CYS A 533 -2.08 -25.23 -2.03
C CYS A 533 -3.36 -24.64 -2.61
N ILE A 534 -4.32 -25.45 -2.97
CA ILE A 534 -5.67 -25.04 -3.39
C ILE A 534 -6.66 -25.49 -2.31
N LEU A 535 -7.45 -24.54 -1.79
CA LEU A 535 -8.53 -24.79 -0.84
C LEU A 535 -9.86 -24.54 -1.53
N SER A 536 -10.70 -25.56 -1.67
CA SER A 536 -11.95 -25.45 -2.41
C SER A 536 -13.13 -26.11 -1.70
N GLY A 537 -14.30 -25.49 -1.79
CA GLY A 537 -15.57 -26.11 -1.42
C GLY A 537 -16.11 -27.11 -2.47
N ASP A 538 -15.50 -27.13 -3.65
CA ASP A 538 -15.93 -27.99 -4.75
C ASP A 538 -15.56 -29.45 -4.54
N ARG A 539 -16.19 -30.32 -5.34
CA ARG A 539 -15.92 -31.77 -5.32
C ARG A 539 -14.45 -32.07 -5.59
N LYS A 540 -13.99 -33.17 -5.02
CA LYS A 540 -12.60 -33.64 -5.10
C LYS A 540 -12.09 -33.66 -6.54
N SER A 541 -12.83 -34.28 -7.46
CA SER A 541 -12.44 -34.45 -8.86
C SER A 541 -12.18 -33.13 -9.60
N ALA A 542 -13.05 -32.14 -9.40
CA ALA A 542 -12.91 -30.81 -10.02
C ALA A 542 -11.69 -30.04 -9.49
N THR A 543 -11.41 -30.17 -8.18
CA THR A 543 -10.25 -29.51 -7.56
C THR A 543 -8.96 -30.22 -7.94
N GLU A 544 -8.95 -31.55 -7.97
CA GLU A 544 -7.80 -32.39 -8.30
C GLU A 544 -7.28 -32.14 -9.73
N SER A 545 -8.19 -32.05 -10.71
CA SER A 545 -7.82 -31.75 -12.10
C SER A 545 -7.07 -30.42 -12.24
N ILE A 546 -7.53 -29.37 -11.55
CA ILE A 546 -6.87 -28.04 -11.54
C ILE A 546 -5.54 -28.13 -10.79
N ALA A 547 -5.51 -28.83 -9.64
CA ALA A 547 -4.30 -28.98 -8.84
C ALA A 547 -3.20 -29.74 -9.58
N GLN A 548 -3.54 -30.79 -10.33
CA GLN A 548 -2.59 -31.50 -11.19
C GLN A 548 -2.05 -30.61 -12.30
N THR A 549 -2.91 -29.83 -12.96
CA THR A 549 -2.49 -28.89 -14.01
C THR A 549 -1.52 -27.83 -13.48
N LEU A 550 -1.76 -27.32 -12.25
CA LEU A 550 -0.97 -26.27 -11.64
C LEU A 550 0.20 -26.80 -10.78
N GLY A 551 0.28 -28.11 -10.53
CA GLY A 551 1.31 -28.71 -9.70
C GLY A 551 1.24 -28.32 -8.22
N CYS A 552 0.01 -28.18 -7.67
CA CYS A 552 -0.26 -27.75 -6.29
C CYS A 552 -0.81 -28.88 -5.43
N GLU A 553 -0.60 -28.79 -4.11
CA GLU A 553 -1.40 -29.55 -3.14
C GLU A 553 -2.86 -29.07 -3.18
N TYR A 554 -3.80 -29.89 -2.77
CA TYR A 554 -5.20 -29.47 -2.73
C TYR A 554 -5.98 -30.12 -1.56
N TYR A 555 -6.99 -29.38 -1.11
CA TYR A 555 -8.04 -29.84 -0.21
C TYR A 555 -9.38 -29.43 -0.83
N ALA A 556 -10.27 -30.42 -0.95
CA ALA A 556 -11.55 -30.26 -1.64
C ALA A 556 -12.73 -30.54 -0.69
N SER A 557 -13.93 -30.16 -1.13
CA SER A 557 -15.20 -30.34 -0.39
C SER A 557 -15.19 -29.71 1.01
N LEU A 558 -14.50 -28.56 1.17
CA LEU A 558 -14.37 -27.85 2.43
C LEU A 558 -15.55 -26.91 2.67
N LEU A 559 -16.10 -26.95 3.87
CA LEU A 559 -16.99 -25.89 4.35
C LEU A 559 -16.18 -24.60 4.62
N PRO A 560 -16.82 -23.41 4.61
CA PRO A 560 -16.12 -22.14 4.86
C PRO A 560 -15.30 -22.11 6.15
N GLU A 561 -15.83 -22.70 7.23
CA GLU A 561 -15.14 -22.80 8.52
C GLU A 561 -13.94 -23.76 8.47
N GLU A 562 -14.06 -24.84 7.70
CA GLU A 562 -13.00 -25.84 7.52
C GLU A 562 -11.83 -25.28 6.71
N LYS A 563 -12.07 -24.38 5.75
CA LYS A 563 -10.99 -23.71 4.99
C LYS A 563 -10.00 -23.05 5.93
N THR A 564 -10.47 -22.34 6.95
CA THR A 564 -9.60 -21.66 7.93
C THR A 564 -8.78 -22.64 8.76
N SER A 565 -9.35 -23.76 9.19
CA SER A 565 -8.64 -24.78 9.97
C SER A 565 -7.61 -25.53 9.14
N VAL A 566 -7.96 -25.87 7.90
CA VAL A 566 -7.04 -26.51 6.94
C VAL A 566 -5.90 -25.58 6.57
N PHE A 567 -6.16 -24.29 6.35
CA PHE A 567 -5.13 -23.28 6.09
C PHE A 567 -4.14 -23.18 7.27
N LYS A 568 -4.62 -23.19 8.52
CA LYS A 568 -3.76 -23.21 9.70
C LYS A 568 -2.87 -24.45 9.74
N THR A 569 -3.46 -25.62 9.46
CA THR A 569 -2.71 -26.89 9.38
C THR A 569 -1.64 -26.86 8.29
N PHE A 570 -1.96 -26.29 7.12
CA PHE A 570 -1.01 -26.09 6.02
C PHE A 570 0.16 -25.19 6.48
N LYS A 571 -0.13 -24.06 7.12
CA LYS A 571 0.88 -23.14 7.67
C LYS A 571 1.78 -23.83 8.71
N GLU A 572 1.21 -24.58 9.65
CA GLU A 572 1.94 -25.30 10.69
C GLU A 572 2.84 -26.41 10.12
N ARG A 573 2.38 -27.11 9.09
CA ARG A 573 3.14 -28.18 8.41
C ARG A 573 4.46 -27.65 7.87
N TYR A 574 4.44 -26.49 7.21
CA TYR A 574 5.63 -25.91 6.59
C TYR A 574 6.40 -24.96 7.51
N LYS A 575 5.88 -24.66 8.71
CA LYS A 575 6.49 -23.73 9.70
C LYS A 575 6.95 -22.42 9.06
N ALA A 576 6.18 -21.90 8.12
CA ALA A 576 6.49 -20.73 7.33
C ALA A 576 5.31 -19.74 7.33
N LEU A 577 5.61 -18.47 7.13
CA LEU A 577 4.56 -17.47 6.89
C LEU A 577 3.84 -17.80 5.58
N ALA A 578 2.53 -17.75 5.62
CA ALA A 578 1.66 -18.16 4.54
C ALA A 578 0.72 -17.05 4.08
N ILE A 579 0.62 -16.90 2.77
CA ILE A 579 -0.32 -16.01 2.08
C ILE A 579 -1.59 -16.80 1.77
N PHE A 580 -2.75 -16.20 1.94
CA PHE A 580 -4.00 -16.72 1.40
C PHE A 580 -4.58 -15.76 0.37
N VAL A 581 -4.98 -16.29 -0.78
CA VAL A 581 -5.57 -15.53 -1.89
C VAL A 581 -6.99 -16.02 -2.14
N GLY A 582 -7.97 -15.13 -2.08
CA GLY A 582 -9.38 -15.48 -2.26
C GLY A 582 -10.23 -14.29 -2.74
N ASP A 583 -11.46 -14.56 -3.19
CA ASP A 583 -12.39 -13.56 -3.70
C ASP A 583 -13.78 -13.61 -3.05
N GLY A 584 -14.16 -14.74 -2.45
CA GLY A 584 -15.50 -15.01 -1.94
C GLY A 584 -15.78 -14.46 -0.53
N ILE A 585 -17.08 -14.27 -0.22
CA ILE A 585 -17.54 -13.94 1.15
C ILE A 585 -17.08 -15.05 2.12
N ASN A 586 -17.08 -16.29 1.65
CA ASN A 586 -16.72 -17.47 2.43
C ASN A 586 -15.23 -17.52 2.80
N ASP A 587 -14.40 -16.73 2.14
CA ASP A 587 -12.95 -16.67 2.35
C ASP A 587 -12.53 -15.61 3.37
N ALA A 588 -13.44 -14.69 3.74
CA ALA A 588 -13.15 -13.60 4.66
C ALA A 588 -12.51 -14.04 5.99
N PRO A 589 -12.96 -15.13 6.67
CA PRO A 589 -12.31 -15.62 7.88
C PRO A 589 -10.90 -16.15 7.64
N THR A 590 -10.66 -16.81 6.49
CA THR A 590 -9.35 -17.35 6.13
C THR A 590 -8.39 -16.22 5.73
N LEU A 591 -8.85 -15.22 4.97
CA LEU A 591 -8.10 -13.99 4.65
C LEU A 591 -7.63 -13.27 5.92
N ALA A 592 -8.54 -13.07 6.89
CA ALA A 592 -8.23 -12.42 8.15
C ALA A 592 -7.29 -13.23 9.07
N SER A 593 -7.22 -14.56 8.90
CA SER A 593 -6.36 -15.45 9.70
C SER A 593 -4.98 -15.70 9.08
N ALA A 594 -4.78 -15.29 7.84
CA ALA A 594 -3.52 -15.42 7.12
C ALA A 594 -2.46 -14.44 7.67
N ASP A 595 -1.18 -14.73 7.44
CA ASP A 595 -0.12 -13.75 7.71
C ASP A 595 -0.20 -12.58 6.73
N VAL A 596 -0.65 -12.84 5.49
CA VAL A 596 -1.10 -11.86 4.52
C VAL A 596 -2.29 -12.43 3.76
N GLY A 597 -3.44 -11.77 3.91
CA GLY A 597 -4.64 -12.05 3.13
C GLY A 597 -4.69 -11.18 1.89
N ILE A 598 -4.88 -11.78 0.70
CA ILE A 598 -4.98 -11.07 -0.58
C ILE A 598 -6.35 -11.28 -1.18
N GLY A 599 -7.12 -10.21 -1.31
CA GLY A 599 -8.43 -10.20 -1.96
C GLY A 599 -8.34 -9.86 -3.44
N MET A 600 -9.07 -10.60 -4.29
CA MET A 600 -9.17 -10.30 -5.73
C MET A 600 -10.18 -9.20 -6.00
N GLY A 601 -9.97 -8.39 -7.05
CA GLY A 601 -10.75 -7.19 -7.34
C GLY A 601 -12.22 -7.41 -7.66
N LYS A 602 -12.58 -8.55 -8.26
CA LYS A 602 -13.96 -8.98 -8.48
C LYS A 602 -14.62 -9.59 -7.25
N GLY A 603 -13.83 -9.83 -6.19
CA GLY A 603 -14.30 -10.42 -4.95
C GLY A 603 -15.33 -9.57 -4.21
N SER A 604 -15.99 -10.19 -3.24
CA SER A 604 -16.99 -9.54 -2.40
C SER A 604 -16.42 -8.39 -1.58
N GLU A 605 -17.26 -7.43 -1.22
CA GLU A 605 -16.87 -6.31 -0.35
C GLU A 605 -16.33 -6.80 1.01
N LEU A 606 -16.90 -7.88 1.55
CA LEU A 606 -16.46 -8.46 2.81
C LEU A 606 -15.04 -9.06 2.70
N SER A 607 -14.75 -9.75 1.60
CA SER A 607 -13.39 -10.27 1.32
C SER A 607 -12.38 -9.15 1.21
N LYS A 608 -12.71 -8.06 0.50
CA LYS A 608 -11.84 -6.89 0.38
C LYS A 608 -11.59 -6.20 1.72
N GLN A 609 -12.62 -6.13 2.58
CA GLN A 609 -12.47 -5.57 3.93
C GLN A 609 -11.64 -6.48 4.85
N SER A 610 -11.63 -7.78 4.64
CA SER A 610 -10.87 -8.74 5.47
C SER A 610 -9.43 -8.93 4.98
N ALA A 611 -9.14 -8.63 3.72
CA ALA A 611 -7.81 -8.79 3.13
C ALA A 611 -6.85 -7.66 3.54
N ASP A 612 -5.56 -7.96 3.65
CA ASP A 612 -4.47 -6.98 3.86
C ASP A 612 -4.05 -6.31 2.56
N ILE A 613 -4.23 -7.01 1.44
CA ILE A 613 -3.97 -6.52 0.08
C ILE A 613 -5.22 -6.74 -0.77
N VAL A 614 -5.56 -5.75 -1.59
CA VAL A 614 -6.60 -5.87 -2.62
C VAL A 614 -5.98 -5.67 -3.99
N ILE A 615 -6.12 -6.66 -4.88
CA ILE A 615 -5.68 -6.60 -6.29
C ILE A 615 -6.89 -6.15 -7.11
N THR A 616 -6.87 -4.90 -7.60
CA THR A 616 -8.04 -4.28 -8.26
C THR A 616 -8.28 -4.78 -9.68
N ASN A 617 -7.23 -5.16 -10.40
CA ASN A 617 -7.30 -5.62 -11.81
C ASN A 617 -7.57 -7.12 -11.98
N ASP A 618 -7.84 -7.84 -10.90
CA ASP A 618 -8.18 -9.27 -10.90
C ASP A 618 -7.16 -10.21 -11.61
N SER A 619 -5.94 -9.73 -11.88
CA SER A 619 -4.87 -10.51 -12.51
C SER A 619 -3.96 -11.17 -11.48
N LEU A 620 -3.68 -12.46 -11.65
CA LEU A 620 -2.74 -13.20 -10.80
C LEU A 620 -1.29 -12.69 -10.97
N SER A 621 -0.95 -12.14 -12.14
CA SER A 621 0.37 -11.53 -12.35
C SER A 621 0.68 -10.40 -11.35
N SER A 622 -0.34 -9.80 -10.74
CA SER A 622 -0.17 -8.77 -9.71
C SER A 622 0.40 -9.33 -8.39
N LEU A 623 0.22 -10.65 -8.12
CA LEU A 623 0.88 -11.33 -6.99
C LEU A 623 2.40 -11.34 -7.17
N VAL A 624 2.86 -11.62 -8.40
CA VAL A 624 4.28 -11.61 -8.75
C VAL A 624 4.85 -10.19 -8.59
N LYS A 625 4.11 -9.19 -9.07
CA LYS A 625 4.50 -7.77 -8.98
C LYS A 625 4.61 -7.29 -7.55
N VAL A 626 3.64 -7.62 -6.68
CA VAL A 626 3.67 -7.18 -5.28
C VAL A 626 4.82 -7.80 -4.51
N LEU A 627 5.12 -9.08 -4.75
CA LEU A 627 6.25 -9.76 -4.12
C LEU A 627 7.59 -9.17 -4.59
N ALA A 628 7.71 -8.83 -5.88
CA ALA A 628 8.89 -8.15 -6.43
C ALA A 628 9.08 -6.75 -5.81
N ILE A 629 8.01 -5.96 -5.68
CA ILE A 629 8.04 -4.64 -5.03
C ILE A 629 8.47 -4.78 -3.57
N ALA A 630 7.91 -5.75 -2.83
CA ALA A 630 8.25 -5.99 -1.43
C ALA A 630 9.74 -6.29 -1.27
N LYS A 631 10.29 -7.20 -2.07
CA LYS A 631 11.72 -7.57 -2.04
C LYS A 631 12.64 -6.41 -2.42
N LYS A 632 12.28 -5.65 -3.46
CA LYS A 632 13.05 -4.48 -3.88
C LYS A 632 13.06 -3.40 -2.80
N THR A 633 11.90 -3.15 -2.19
CA THR A 633 11.76 -2.19 -1.07
C THR A 633 12.63 -2.61 0.11
N LYS A 634 12.55 -3.86 0.54
CA LYS A 634 13.38 -4.41 1.63
C LYS A 634 14.88 -4.29 1.31
N SER A 635 15.28 -4.62 0.08
CA SER A 635 16.67 -4.50 -0.37
C SER A 635 17.18 -3.06 -0.26
N ILE A 636 16.40 -2.07 -0.71
CA ILE A 636 16.74 -0.65 -0.62
C ILE A 636 16.87 -0.21 0.84
N ILE A 637 15.96 -0.63 1.70
CA ILE A 637 15.99 -0.32 3.14
C ILE A 637 17.27 -0.88 3.77
N TRP A 638 17.60 -2.15 3.51
CA TRP A 638 18.81 -2.76 4.02
C TRP A 638 20.10 -2.12 3.47
N GLN A 639 20.12 -1.70 2.20
CA GLN A 639 21.20 -0.92 1.64
C GLN A 639 21.43 0.37 2.44
N ASN A 640 20.34 1.10 2.75
CA ASN A 640 20.42 2.33 3.53
C ASN A 640 20.94 2.08 4.95
N ILE A 641 20.43 1.03 5.61
CA ILE A 641 20.85 0.66 6.97
C ILE A 641 22.36 0.33 6.99
N LEU A 642 22.80 -0.57 6.11
CA LEU A 642 24.20 -1.00 6.06
C LEU A 642 25.13 0.15 5.67
N PHE A 643 24.74 0.96 4.68
CA PHE A 643 25.50 2.11 4.24
C PHE A 643 25.64 3.16 5.35
N ALA A 644 24.52 3.52 6.00
CA ALA A 644 24.56 4.52 7.07
C ALA A 644 25.38 4.06 8.27
N LEU A 645 25.21 2.83 8.73
CA LEU A 645 25.98 2.28 9.85
C LEU A 645 27.45 2.09 9.48
N GLY A 646 27.75 1.65 8.27
CA GLY A 646 29.12 1.45 7.79
C GLY A 646 29.92 2.76 7.74
N ILE A 647 29.36 3.81 7.14
CA ILE A 647 30.02 5.12 7.08
C ILE A 647 30.21 5.71 8.48
N LYS A 648 29.21 5.57 9.37
CA LYS A 648 29.33 6.01 10.77
C LYS A 648 30.46 5.30 11.51
N ALA A 649 30.57 3.98 11.35
CA ALA A 649 31.66 3.22 11.95
C ALA A 649 33.02 3.71 11.46
N VAL A 650 33.17 4.01 10.16
CA VAL A 650 34.41 4.56 9.59
C VAL A 650 34.74 5.92 10.22
N PHE A 651 33.79 6.85 10.29
CA PHE A 651 34.03 8.17 10.88
C PHE A 651 34.35 8.12 12.37
N ILE A 652 33.72 7.21 13.13
CA ILE A 652 34.04 6.97 14.55
C ILE A 652 35.52 6.51 14.67
N VAL A 653 35.94 5.56 13.84
CA VAL A 653 37.35 5.07 13.85
C VAL A 653 38.33 6.18 13.46
N LEU A 654 38.03 6.93 12.39
CA LEU A 654 38.86 8.05 11.95
C LEU A 654 38.94 9.17 13.00
N GLY A 655 37.84 9.44 13.69
CA GLY A 655 37.77 10.40 14.80
C GLY A 655 38.64 9.95 16.00
N LEU A 656 38.59 8.66 16.37
CA LEU A 656 39.43 8.08 17.41
C LEU A 656 40.90 8.14 17.06
N MET A 657 41.25 7.95 15.80
CA MET A 657 42.60 8.08 15.29
C MET A 657 43.08 9.54 15.21
N GLY A 658 42.18 10.52 15.41
CA GLY A 658 42.49 11.96 15.29
C GLY A 658 42.69 12.43 13.84
N VAL A 659 42.18 11.64 12.87
CA VAL A 659 42.29 11.97 11.43
C VAL A 659 41.11 12.80 10.98
N ALA A 660 39.91 12.45 11.46
CA ALA A 660 38.66 13.17 11.09
C ALA A 660 38.43 14.39 12.00
N SER A 661 38.04 15.50 11.37
CA SER A 661 37.62 16.72 12.03
C SER A 661 36.09 16.75 12.26
N LEU A 662 35.63 17.65 13.11
CA LEU A 662 34.21 17.80 13.44
C LEU A 662 33.37 18.15 12.20
N TRP A 663 33.84 19.05 11.33
CA TRP A 663 33.08 19.44 10.15
C TRP A 663 33.00 18.33 9.10
N GLU A 664 34.04 17.51 8.94
CA GLU A 664 34.00 16.32 8.07
C GLU A 664 33.00 15.29 8.57
N ALA A 665 32.93 15.13 9.89
CA ALA A 665 31.94 14.24 10.52
C ALA A 665 30.50 14.66 10.23
N VAL A 666 30.19 15.97 10.33
CA VAL A 666 28.87 16.51 9.99
C VAL A 666 28.57 16.38 8.51
N PHE A 667 29.54 16.75 7.66
CA PHE A 667 29.38 16.63 6.21
C PHE A 667 29.13 15.17 5.79
N GLY A 668 29.83 14.23 6.42
CA GLY A 668 29.63 12.79 6.23
C GLY A 668 28.21 12.35 6.63
N ASP A 669 27.72 12.76 7.79
CA ASP A 669 26.38 12.39 8.28
C ASP A 669 25.26 12.96 7.41
N VAL A 670 25.35 14.25 7.06
CA VAL A 670 24.39 14.91 6.14
C VAL A 670 24.44 14.27 4.76
N GLY A 671 25.64 14.00 4.21
CA GLY A 671 25.82 13.35 2.92
C GLY A 671 25.20 11.95 2.87
N VAL A 672 25.45 11.14 3.90
CA VAL A 672 24.85 9.81 4.05
C VAL A 672 23.33 9.90 4.10
N THR A 673 22.78 10.86 4.84
CA THR A 673 21.33 11.04 4.96
C THR A 673 20.70 11.41 3.60
N LEU A 674 21.32 12.32 2.85
CA LEU A 674 20.83 12.69 1.52
C LEU A 674 20.92 11.53 0.51
N LEU A 675 22.00 10.75 0.54
CA LEU A 675 22.16 9.57 -0.31
C LEU A 675 21.14 8.48 0.05
N ALA A 676 20.90 8.24 1.34
CA ALA A 676 19.92 7.28 1.81
C ALA A 676 18.49 7.71 1.41
N LEU A 677 18.17 9.01 1.49
CA LEU A 677 16.90 9.56 0.99
C LEU A 677 16.75 9.35 -0.51
N ALA A 678 17.77 9.70 -1.30
CA ALA A 678 17.76 9.51 -2.75
C ALA A 678 17.60 8.03 -3.12
N ASN A 679 18.27 7.12 -2.39
CA ASN A 679 18.10 5.68 -2.59
C ASN A 679 16.69 5.21 -2.24
N SER A 680 16.09 5.71 -1.15
CA SER A 680 14.72 5.39 -0.76
C SER A 680 13.69 5.79 -1.83
N MET A 681 13.92 6.89 -2.55
CA MET A 681 13.04 7.31 -3.66
C MET A 681 13.02 6.30 -4.81
N ARG A 682 14.01 5.41 -4.94
CA ARG A 682 14.02 4.32 -5.93
C ARG A 682 12.93 3.28 -5.65
N ALA A 683 12.48 3.15 -4.39
CA ALA A 683 11.37 2.26 -4.04
C ALA A 683 10.04 2.71 -4.70
N MET A 684 9.88 4.01 -4.96
CA MET A 684 8.72 4.54 -5.68
C MET A 684 8.68 4.11 -7.16
N ARG A 685 9.81 3.66 -7.73
CA ARG A 685 9.94 3.20 -9.13
C ARG A 685 10.09 1.67 -9.21
N ALA A 686 9.69 0.97 -8.15
CA ALA A 686 9.81 -0.48 -8.05
C ALA A 686 8.85 -1.24 -8.97
#